data_3316ec383e1f53f912d2dde7bad4c1ed
#
_entry.id   3316ec383e1f53f912d2dde7bad4c1ed
#
_cell.length_a   1.000
_cell.length_b   1.000
_cell.length_c   1.000
_cell.angle_alpha   90.00
_cell.angle_beta   90.00
_cell.angle_gamma   90.00
#
_symmetry.space_group_name_H-M   'P 1'
#
loop_
_entity.id
_entity.type
_entity.pdbx_description
1 polymer ?
#
loop_
_entity_poly.entity_id
_entity_poly.type
_entity_poly.pdbx_seq_one_letter_code
_entity_poly.pdbx_strand_id
1 'polypeptide(L)'
;MHKTLLSFFVQIVTLLSLACSSQPEQDQHEEFLQISGVYPHLAVFNEGDGLPCNGNGNECGIGAIVPWAGKLWMLTYSPHCPHGSSDKLYTIDEQLTLEIRPESIGGTPANRMIHAESEQLILGPYFINAKGTVRGVSYDSMPGRHTATMRHLEDPEKWVYFFDMEGKLYEVNVNTLKVNKLFEKPVPGWHGKGAYTTQGRLVIANNGEHQVFDIDTTLLQAGGAPQNEEEMGALASWNGEIWEIVERKQFTEVTGPGGIYGAQSDDEPLWSIGWDKRSVILKLLDEGTWYTYRLPKATHTYDHWGGWYTEWPRIREINDGRMLMHMHGMFYEFPKDFDSEHTGGIAPIANHLRYVPDFCHWNGRLVIATDETSILQNPYAGRSQSNLWFGQLEDMQEWGPENGWGGPWVNDSVEAGEPSVPFLINAFEKKVLHLAHDAPQEVAFTLEIDERGNNAWETFTTVNVPENGYQYYIFPEDFAAQWVRIKANKNCTASAFFHYQAQGHAPETWETMFAGLAGIDDAGEITAGLVRPAAHNKNLQYLHLSANDTATYYEVDEQLHFLQPEQDRSEEVREICALKKEFETDEASVIVSDETGTYRLPKTSVKYDEPFTVGWPRGKREVESERYMFNAHGTFYEIPREAGLSAIRPVTTHKRQIVDFCTWRGLLVLSGNAQQAENDGHYFGAANGNTGLWFGAIDDLWKLGKPVGQGGPWKNTSVQANTPSLPYLMTGYDQKKVELTSDQDAVFTLEVNFDHQGWHTYDQMEVKAGETITHRFPEGFNAHWLRVTADKDCMATAWLVYE
;
A
#
# COMPACT_ATOMS: atom_id res chain seq x y z
N MET A 1 -52.93 42.03 66.59
CA MET A 1 -53.98 41.27 67.34
C MET A 1 -53.62 39.78 67.10
N HIS A 2 -53.17 39.21 68.18
CA HIS A 2 -53.58 37.94 68.81
C HIS A 2 -53.47 36.70 67.91
N LYS A 3 -52.69 35.81 68.27
CA LYS A 3 -52.61 34.70 69.26
C LYS A 3 -52.62 33.40 68.48
N THR A 4 -52.08 32.24 68.72
CA THR A 4 -51.37 31.65 69.86
C THR A 4 -50.81 30.27 69.37
N LEU A 5 -49.75 29.83 69.95
CA LEU A 5 -49.24 28.46 70.04
C LEU A 5 -50.28 27.34 70.08
N LEU A 6 -49.99 26.17 69.52
CA LEU A 6 -50.02 24.94 70.33
C LEU A 6 -49.13 23.84 69.71
N SER A 7 -48.29 23.27 70.54
CA SER A 7 -47.42 22.15 70.38
C SER A 7 -48.19 20.84 70.50
N PHE A 8 -47.92 19.82 69.65
CA PHE A 8 -48.30 18.44 69.98
C PHE A 8 -47.19 17.50 69.57
N PHE A 9 -46.61 16.83 70.57
CA PHE A 9 -45.73 15.67 70.42
C PHE A 9 -46.59 14.46 69.99
N VAL A 10 -46.19 13.72 68.97
CA VAL A 10 -46.64 12.34 68.77
C VAL A 10 -45.40 11.51 68.43
N GLN A 11 -45.11 10.55 69.30
CA GLN A 11 -44.18 9.47 69.08
C GLN A 11 -44.66 8.61 67.87
N ILE A 12 -43.80 8.33 66.98
CA ILE A 12 -44.00 7.25 65.92
C ILE A 12 -42.83 6.29 65.98
N VAL A 13 -43.19 5.07 66.21
CA VAL A 13 -42.45 3.84 66.25
C VAL A 13 -41.66 3.62 65.00
N THR A 14 -40.40 3.29 65.15
CA THR A 14 -39.46 2.91 64.14
C THR A 14 -39.80 1.51 63.58
N LEU A 15 -40.27 1.41 62.37
CA LEU A 15 -40.23 0.17 61.58
C LEU A 15 -39.06 0.24 60.59
N LEU A 16 -38.03 -0.54 60.91
CA LEU A 16 -36.96 -0.83 59.92
C LEU A 16 -37.57 -1.67 58.79
N SER A 17 -37.76 -1.07 57.61
CA SER A 17 -37.90 -1.78 56.33
C SER A 17 -36.53 -1.74 55.69
N LEU A 18 -35.89 -2.91 55.59
CA LEU A 18 -34.76 -3.12 54.66
C LEU A 18 -35.29 -2.95 53.22
N ALA A 19 -35.05 -1.79 52.65
CA ALA A 19 -35.08 -1.61 51.23
C ALA A 19 -33.70 -1.99 50.69
N CYS A 20 -33.60 -3.16 50.06
CA CYS A 20 -32.52 -3.44 49.13
C CYS A 20 -32.59 -2.38 48.01
N SER A 21 -31.77 -1.36 48.08
CA SER A 21 -31.48 -0.55 46.91
C SER A 21 -30.54 -1.38 46.00
N SER A 22 -31.11 -2.01 45.00
CA SER A 22 -30.33 -2.37 43.80
C SER A 22 -29.82 -1.06 43.22
N GLN A 23 -28.54 -0.76 43.44
CA GLN A 23 -27.84 0.16 42.54
C GLN A 23 -27.96 -0.42 41.12
N PRO A 24 -28.27 0.40 40.11
CA PRO A 24 -28.05 -0.05 38.74
C PRO A 24 -26.58 -0.42 38.63
N GLU A 25 -26.30 -1.65 38.21
CA GLU A 25 -25.00 -2.02 37.62
C GLU A 25 -24.74 -0.93 36.59
N GLN A 26 -23.79 -0.05 36.87
CA GLN A 26 -23.11 0.68 35.81
C GLN A 26 -22.44 -0.41 34.96
N ASP A 27 -22.99 -0.66 33.79
CA ASP A 27 -22.24 -1.27 32.71
C ASP A 27 -20.95 -0.45 32.61
N GLN A 28 -19.89 -0.98 33.14
CA GLN A 28 -18.54 -0.54 32.83
C GLN A 28 -18.34 -1.02 31.41
N HIS A 29 -18.63 -0.18 30.43
CA HIS A 29 -18.10 -0.39 29.08
C HIS A 29 -16.57 -0.46 29.25
N GLU A 30 -16.02 -1.62 29.08
CA GLU A 30 -14.58 -1.81 28.95
C GLU A 30 -14.13 -0.94 27.78
N GLU A 31 -13.41 0.14 28.05
CA GLU A 31 -12.87 1.00 27.03
C GLU A 31 -11.68 0.26 26.43
N PHE A 32 -11.86 -0.34 25.25
CA PHE A 32 -10.81 -1.07 24.56
C PHE A 32 -9.66 -0.14 24.19
N LEU A 33 -8.43 -0.61 24.38
CA LEU A 33 -7.24 0.08 23.95
C LEU A 33 -7.26 0.32 22.44
N GLN A 34 -7.03 1.56 22.03
CA GLN A 34 -6.93 1.96 20.63
C GLN A 34 -5.67 2.80 20.43
N ILE A 35 -4.89 2.52 19.38
CA ILE A 35 -3.68 3.25 19.01
C ILE A 35 -3.77 3.58 17.52
N SER A 36 -3.72 4.86 17.17
CA SER A 36 -3.75 5.34 15.77
C SER A 36 -4.83 4.69 14.91
N GLY A 37 -6.01 4.45 15.47
CA GLY A 37 -7.13 3.82 14.75
C GLY A 37 -7.14 2.29 14.78
N VAL A 38 -6.14 1.65 15.36
CA VAL A 38 -6.05 0.19 15.48
C VAL A 38 -6.45 -0.27 16.88
N TYR A 39 -7.26 -1.32 16.97
CA TYR A 39 -7.66 -1.99 18.20
C TYR A 39 -6.96 -3.36 18.29
N PRO A 40 -5.91 -3.54 19.11
CA PRO A 40 -5.13 -4.79 19.13
C PRO A 40 -5.95 -6.05 19.42
N HIS A 41 -7.03 -5.94 20.20
CA HIS A 41 -7.90 -7.07 20.54
C HIS A 41 -8.72 -7.59 19.33
N LEU A 42 -8.91 -6.79 18.26
CA LEU A 42 -9.61 -7.18 17.05
C LEU A 42 -8.74 -7.97 16.05
N ALA A 43 -7.45 -8.15 16.37
CA ALA A 43 -6.57 -8.90 15.50
C ALA A 43 -7.05 -10.34 15.33
N VAL A 44 -7.12 -10.80 14.08
CA VAL A 44 -7.44 -12.16 13.71
C VAL A 44 -6.17 -12.96 13.44
N PHE A 45 -6.19 -14.24 13.76
CA PHE A 45 -5.02 -15.11 13.66
C PHE A 45 -5.40 -16.40 12.94
N ASN A 46 -4.41 -17.01 12.33
CA ASN A 46 -4.53 -18.40 11.93
C ASN A 46 -4.75 -19.27 13.18
N GLU A 47 -5.92 -19.90 13.28
CA GLU A 47 -6.33 -20.67 14.47
C GLU A 47 -5.67 -22.07 14.55
N GLY A 48 -4.90 -22.46 13.54
CA GLY A 48 -4.08 -23.69 13.58
C GLY A 48 -4.84 -25.03 13.52
N ASP A 49 -6.17 -24.97 13.41
CA ASP A 49 -7.07 -26.14 13.32
C ASP A 49 -7.44 -26.51 11.88
N GLY A 50 -6.72 -25.90 10.93
CA GLY A 50 -7.03 -25.98 9.51
C GLY A 50 -6.59 -27.28 8.86
N LEU A 51 -7.23 -27.57 7.75
CA LEU A 51 -6.82 -28.61 6.82
C LEU A 51 -5.38 -28.34 6.34
N PRO A 52 -4.58 -29.36 6.09
CA PRO A 52 -3.20 -29.16 5.68
C PRO A 52 -3.16 -28.37 4.37
N CYS A 53 -2.72 -27.13 4.46
CA CYS A 53 -2.28 -26.35 3.34
C CYS A 53 -0.93 -26.91 2.89
N ASN A 54 -0.79 -27.32 1.65
CA ASN A 54 0.35 -28.02 1.04
C ASN A 54 1.76 -27.50 1.49
N GLY A 55 2.05 -27.60 2.78
CA GLY A 55 3.40 -27.46 3.34
C GLY A 55 3.91 -26.05 3.64
N ASN A 56 3.24 -24.96 3.27
CA ASN A 56 3.79 -23.60 3.36
C ASN A 56 3.16 -22.70 4.44
N GLY A 57 2.42 -23.29 5.37
CA GLY A 57 1.75 -22.50 6.42
C GLY A 57 0.48 -21.81 5.94
N ASN A 58 -0.40 -21.51 6.89
CA ASN A 58 -1.64 -20.80 6.62
C ASN A 58 -1.42 -19.32 6.90
N GLU A 59 -1.43 -18.50 5.89
CA GLU A 59 -1.58 -17.05 6.06
C GLU A 59 -2.97 -16.74 6.64
N CYS A 60 -3.13 -15.55 7.20
CA CYS A 60 -4.39 -15.08 7.75
C CYS A 60 -4.63 -13.66 7.25
N GLY A 61 -4.83 -13.52 5.94
CA GLY A 61 -5.25 -12.26 5.35
C GLY A 61 -6.72 -11.99 5.61
N ILE A 62 -7.17 -10.76 5.37
CA ILE A 62 -8.60 -10.40 5.34
C ILE A 62 -9.04 -10.37 3.89
N GLY A 63 -10.02 -11.19 3.53
CA GLY A 63 -10.53 -11.27 2.17
C GLY A 63 -11.59 -10.23 1.84
N ALA A 64 -12.52 -9.99 2.76
CA ALA A 64 -13.57 -8.99 2.60
C ALA A 64 -14.19 -8.57 3.94
N ILE A 65 -14.69 -7.34 3.98
CA ILE A 65 -15.42 -6.77 5.11
C ILE A 65 -16.70 -6.09 4.64
N VAL A 66 -17.84 -6.33 5.32
CA VAL A 66 -19.13 -5.78 4.93
C VAL A 66 -20.01 -5.50 6.14
N PRO A 67 -20.57 -4.30 6.28
CA PRO A 67 -21.64 -4.00 7.24
C PRO A 67 -22.95 -4.71 6.82
N TRP A 68 -23.50 -5.54 7.72
CA TRP A 68 -24.76 -6.23 7.46
C TRP A 68 -25.46 -6.64 8.76
N ALA A 69 -26.79 -6.59 8.80
CA ALA A 69 -27.59 -7.04 9.94
C ALA A 69 -27.11 -6.51 11.31
N GLY A 70 -26.69 -5.22 11.37
CA GLY A 70 -26.25 -4.54 12.59
C GLY A 70 -24.84 -4.91 13.07
N LYS A 71 -24.06 -5.61 12.27
CA LYS A 71 -22.67 -6.01 12.57
C LYS A 71 -21.76 -5.72 11.39
N LEU A 72 -20.47 -5.64 11.65
CA LEU A 72 -19.44 -5.74 10.62
C LEU A 72 -19.10 -7.23 10.44
N TRP A 73 -19.30 -7.74 9.25
CA TRP A 73 -18.94 -9.11 8.85
C TRP A 73 -17.59 -9.09 8.18
N MET A 74 -16.76 -10.06 8.51
CA MET A 74 -15.40 -10.19 8.00
C MET A 74 -15.08 -11.65 7.77
N LEU A 75 -14.31 -11.94 6.73
CA LEU A 75 -13.73 -13.25 6.53
C LEU A 75 -12.23 -13.14 6.27
N THR A 76 -11.52 -14.17 6.72
CA THR A 76 -10.10 -14.33 6.44
C THR A 76 -9.88 -15.23 5.23
N TYR A 77 -8.70 -15.11 4.61
CA TYR A 77 -8.30 -15.94 3.49
C TYR A 77 -6.82 -16.30 3.58
N SER A 78 -6.48 -17.48 3.10
CA SER A 78 -5.11 -18.00 3.00
C SER A 78 -4.80 -18.23 1.53
N PRO A 79 -4.15 -17.29 0.84
CA PRO A 79 -4.02 -17.29 -0.63
C PRO A 79 -3.38 -18.56 -1.21
N HIS A 80 -2.59 -19.27 -0.42
CA HIS A 80 -1.90 -20.51 -0.82
C HIS A 80 -2.67 -21.79 -0.52
N CYS A 81 -3.91 -21.71 -0.02
CA CYS A 81 -4.71 -22.86 0.42
C CYS A 81 -6.04 -22.98 -0.33
N PRO A 82 -6.05 -23.37 -1.63
CA PRO A 82 -7.27 -23.37 -2.43
C PRO A 82 -8.30 -24.44 -2.03
N HIS A 83 -7.95 -25.41 -1.18
CA HIS A 83 -8.80 -26.55 -0.86
C HIS A 83 -8.99 -26.78 0.63
N GLY A 84 -8.79 -25.80 1.44
CA GLY A 84 -9.00 -25.90 2.87
C GLY A 84 -7.97 -25.08 3.62
N SER A 85 -8.44 -24.38 4.62
CA SER A 85 -7.64 -23.55 5.49
C SER A 85 -8.37 -23.39 6.81
N SER A 86 -7.72 -22.79 7.78
CA SER A 86 -8.36 -22.40 9.05
C SER A 86 -9.12 -21.08 8.96
N ASP A 87 -9.32 -20.55 7.76
CA ASP A 87 -10.05 -19.31 7.56
C ASP A 87 -11.43 -19.31 8.18
N LYS A 88 -11.81 -18.20 8.78
CA LYS A 88 -13.02 -18.06 9.57
C LYS A 88 -13.89 -16.93 9.03
N LEU A 89 -15.18 -17.06 9.33
CA LEU A 89 -16.14 -15.98 9.25
C LEU A 89 -16.24 -15.33 10.63
N TYR A 90 -16.13 -14.02 10.68
CA TYR A 90 -16.17 -13.24 11.90
C TYR A 90 -17.32 -12.24 11.87
N THR A 91 -17.74 -11.80 13.05
CA THR A 91 -18.55 -10.60 13.23
C THR A 91 -17.97 -9.71 14.31
N ILE A 92 -18.11 -8.39 14.11
CA ILE A 92 -17.78 -7.37 15.10
C ILE A 92 -19.06 -6.57 15.35
N ASP A 93 -19.44 -6.43 16.60
CA ASP A 93 -20.64 -5.64 16.97
C ASP A 93 -20.26 -4.16 17.25
N GLU A 94 -21.27 -3.34 17.56
CA GLU A 94 -21.07 -1.92 17.85
C GLU A 94 -20.22 -1.66 19.11
N GLN A 95 -20.10 -2.65 19.98
CA GLN A 95 -19.24 -2.62 21.17
C GLN A 95 -17.83 -3.12 20.88
N LEU A 96 -17.49 -3.35 19.63
CA LEU A 96 -16.18 -3.87 19.17
C LEU A 96 -15.88 -5.29 19.71
N THR A 97 -16.91 -6.09 19.94
CA THR A 97 -16.73 -7.50 20.32
C THR A 97 -16.54 -8.35 19.07
N LEU A 98 -15.37 -9.00 18.96
CA LEU A 98 -15.05 -9.93 17.87
C LEU A 98 -15.59 -11.32 18.19
N GLU A 99 -16.37 -11.91 17.28
CA GLU A 99 -16.92 -13.27 17.40
C GLU A 99 -16.55 -14.12 16.18
N ILE A 100 -15.97 -15.29 16.40
CA ILE A 100 -15.82 -16.31 15.34
C ILE A 100 -17.17 -17.00 15.14
N ARG A 101 -17.65 -17.01 13.92
CA ARG A 101 -18.92 -17.65 13.58
C ARG A 101 -18.78 -19.17 13.54
N PRO A 102 -19.70 -19.92 14.20
CA PRO A 102 -19.67 -21.39 14.22
C PRO A 102 -19.91 -22.00 12.83
N GLU A 103 -20.49 -21.25 11.90
CA GLU A 103 -20.75 -21.68 10.53
C GLU A 103 -19.50 -21.67 9.64
N SER A 104 -18.36 -21.24 10.16
CA SER A 104 -17.08 -21.17 9.41
C SER A 104 -16.70 -22.54 8.84
N ILE A 105 -16.53 -22.64 7.52
CA ILE A 105 -16.21 -23.87 6.82
C ILE A 105 -14.79 -23.90 6.23
N GLY A 106 -13.99 -22.85 6.50
CA GLY A 106 -12.66 -22.69 5.93
C GLY A 106 -12.68 -22.21 4.47
N GLY A 107 -11.56 -22.31 3.82
CA GLY A 107 -11.39 -21.90 2.42
C GLY A 107 -10.58 -20.63 2.24
N THR A 108 -10.64 -20.05 1.06
CA THR A 108 -9.86 -18.85 0.71
C THR A 108 -10.75 -17.86 -0.07
N PRO A 109 -11.78 -17.30 0.56
CA PRO A 109 -12.70 -16.39 -0.12
C PRO A 109 -12.29 -14.91 0.07
N ALA A 110 -12.52 -14.12 -0.97
CA ALA A 110 -12.37 -12.66 -0.96
C ALA A 110 -13.53 -11.94 -1.68
N ASN A 111 -14.59 -12.68 -2.02
CA ASN A 111 -15.77 -12.18 -2.72
C ASN A 111 -16.82 -11.65 -1.75
N ARG A 112 -17.54 -10.61 -2.20
CA ARG A 112 -18.65 -10.02 -1.46
C ARG A 112 -19.71 -9.46 -2.41
N MET A 113 -21.00 -9.54 -2.02
CA MET A 113 -22.12 -8.93 -2.71
C MET A 113 -23.33 -8.84 -1.78
N ILE A 114 -24.10 -7.77 -1.87
CA ILE A 114 -25.45 -7.73 -1.29
C ILE A 114 -26.46 -8.01 -2.42
N HIS A 115 -27.14 -9.16 -2.32
CA HIS A 115 -28.20 -9.53 -3.23
C HIS A 115 -29.53 -8.98 -2.70
N ALA A 116 -29.94 -7.82 -3.24
CA ALA A 116 -31.07 -7.06 -2.72
C ALA A 116 -32.40 -7.82 -2.81
N GLU A 117 -32.63 -8.53 -3.90
CA GLU A 117 -33.88 -9.25 -4.19
C GLU A 117 -34.15 -10.37 -3.18
N SER A 118 -33.13 -10.99 -2.64
CA SER A 118 -33.26 -12.03 -1.60
C SER A 118 -32.97 -11.54 -0.19
N GLU A 119 -32.62 -10.24 -0.04
CA GLU A 119 -32.22 -9.62 1.23
C GLU A 119 -31.09 -10.40 1.92
N GLN A 120 -30.04 -10.74 1.17
CA GLN A 120 -28.89 -11.50 1.66
C GLN A 120 -27.57 -10.79 1.36
N LEU A 121 -26.67 -10.79 2.35
CA LEU A 121 -25.26 -10.63 2.11
C LEU A 121 -24.67 -11.97 1.63
N ILE A 122 -23.95 -11.96 0.54
CA ILE A 122 -23.11 -13.04 0.05
C ILE A 122 -21.66 -12.65 0.34
N LEU A 123 -21.02 -13.39 1.25
CA LEU A 123 -19.66 -13.12 1.70
C LEU A 123 -18.89 -14.44 1.69
N GLY A 124 -17.89 -14.58 0.83
CA GLY A 124 -17.30 -15.88 0.58
C GLY A 124 -18.36 -16.87 0.09
N PRO A 125 -18.35 -18.11 0.58
CA PRO A 125 -19.37 -19.13 0.29
C PRO A 125 -20.64 -18.96 1.13
N TYR A 126 -20.76 -17.91 1.97
CA TYR A 126 -21.84 -17.73 2.94
C TYR A 126 -22.93 -16.83 2.39
N PHE A 127 -24.19 -17.23 2.66
CA PHE A 127 -25.41 -16.48 2.36
C PHE A 127 -26.08 -16.10 3.67
N ILE A 128 -26.03 -14.81 4.01
CA ILE A 128 -26.39 -14.27 5.31
C ILE A 128 -27.66 -13.41 5.15
N ASN A 129 -28.76 -13.81 5.75
CA ASN A 129 -30.00 -13.07 5.62
C ASN A 129 -30.00 -11.78 6.48
N ALA A 130 -31.05 -10.96 6.32
CA ALA A 130 -31.20 -9.68 7.05
C ALA A 130 -31.27 -9.84 8.61
N LYS A 131 -31.40 -11.07 9.13
CA LYS A 131 -31.37 -11.37 10.57
C LYS A 131 -30.01 -11.92 11.04
N GLY A 132 -29.02 -12.00 10.14
CA GLY A 132 -27.71 -12.56 10.45
C GLY A 132 -27.66 -14.09 10.50
N THR A 133 -28.70 -14.79 9.96
CA THR A 133 -28.65 -16.26 9.86
C THR A 133 -27.80 -16.66 8.66
N VAL A 134 -26.84 -17.52 8.88
CA VAL A 134 -25.83 -17.96 7.90
C VAL A 134 -26.21 -19.30 7.30
N ARG A 135 -26.12 -19.42 5.98
CA ARG A 135 -26.08 -20.67 5.21
C ARG A 135 -24.80 -20.67 4.37
N GLY A 136 -24.23 -21.81 4.06
CA GLY A 136 -23.00 -21.88 3.29
C GLY A 136 -23.07 -22.94 2.18
N VAL A 137 -22.30 -22.70 1.13
CA VAL A 137 -22.02 -23.69 0.06
C VAL A 137 -20.72 -24.39 0.42
N SER A 138 -20.75 -25.73 0.44
CA SER A 138 -19.54 -26.50 0.76
C SER A 138 -18.49 -26.42 -0.35
N TYR A 139 -17.22 -26.53 0.02
CA TYR A 139 -16.11 -26.57 -0.93
C TYR A 139 -16.14 -27.77 -1.86
N ASP A 140 -16.78 -28.89 -1.47
CA ASP A 140 -16.98 -30.01 -2.36
C ASP A 140 -17.88 -29.67 -3.54
N SER A 141 -18.84 -28.74 -3.33
CA SER A 141 -19.78 -28.30 -4.35
C SER A 141 -19.24 -27.14 -5.20
N MET A 142 -18.40 -26.30 -4.61
CA MET A 142 -17.85 -25.11 -5.26
C MET A 142 -16.39 -24.92 -4.80
N PRO A 143 -15.47 -25.80 -5.27
CA PRO A 143 -14.05 -25.68 -4.92
C PRO A 143 -13.39 -24.47 -5.61
N GLY A 144 -12.42 -23.87 -4.91
CA GLY A 144 -11.61 -22.77 -5.43
C GLY A 144 -11.49 -21.61 -4.45
N ARG A 145 -10.70 -20.60 -4.84
CA ARG A 145 -10.48 -19.36 -4.09
C ARG A 145 -11.40 -18.29 -4.66
N HIS A 146 -12.62 -18.14 -4.11
CA HIS A 146 -13.62 -17.24 -4.66
C HIS A 146 -13.22 -15.78 -4.50
N THR A 147 -13.20 -15.02 -5.59
CA THR A 147 -12.72 -13.64 -5.63
C THR A 147 -13.80 -12.62 -5.99
N ALA A 148 -14.85 -13.04 -6.69
CA ALA A 148 -15.94 -12.16 -7.05
C ALA A 148 -17.30 -12.90 -7.03
N THR A 149 -18.36 -12.13 -6.72
CA THR A 149 -19.76 -12.53 -6.87
C THR A 149 -20.49 -11.46 -7.65
N MET A 150 -21.25 -11.84 -8.68
CA MET A 150 -21.91 -10.91 -9.60
C MET A 150 -23.35 -11.28 -9.83
N ARG A 151 -24.16 -10.29 -10.23
CA ARG A 151 -25.55 -10.51 -10.65
C ARG A 151 -25.59 -11.42 -11.88
N HIS A 152 -26.59 -12.26 -11.94
CA HIS A 152 -26.80 -13.14 -13.10
C HIS A 152 -27.37 -12.37 -14.30
N LEU A 153 -26.93 -12.67 -15.52
CA LEU A 153 -27.36 -11.95 -16.74
C LEU A 153 -28.83 -12.18 -17.09
N GLU A 154 -29.34 -13.39 -16.86
CA GLU A 154 -30.69 -13.78 -17.30
C GLU A 154 -31.72 -13.81 -16.16
N ASP A 155 -31.37 -14.26 -14.98
CA ASP A 155 -32.28 -14.40 -13.82
C ASP A 155 -31.63 -13.88 -12.54
N PRO A 156 -31.37 -12.54 -12.45
CA PRO A 156 -30.65 -11.94 -11.31
C PRO A 156 -31.44 -11.99 -10.00
N GLU A 157 -32.76 -12.29 -10.02
CA GLU A 157 -33.57 -12.43 -8.81
C GLU A 157 -33.31 -13.75 -8.07
N LYS A 158 -32.82 -14.78 -8.79
CA LYS A 158 -32.68 -16.14 -8.23
C LYS A 158 -31.26 -16.68 -8.28
N TRP A 159 -30.43 -16.16 -9.14
CA TRP A 159 -29.09 -16.67 -9.38
C TRP A 159 -28.05 -15.57 -9.30
N VAL A 160 -26.83 -15.95 -8.90
CA VAL A 160 -25.61 -15.12 -8.91
C VAL A 160 -24.49 -15.93 -9.52
N TYR A 161 -23.51 -15.23 -10.12
CA TYR A 161 -22.28 -15.86 -10.53
C TYR A 161 -21.22 -15.77 -9.43
N PHE A 162 -20.35 -16.78 -9.37
CA PHE A 162 -19.12 -16.80 -8.59
C PHE A 162 -17.93 -17.02 -9.52
N PHE A 163 -16.91 -16.26 -9.31
CA PHE A 163 -15.64 -16.37 -10.02
C PHE A 163 -14.50 -16.61 -9.02
N ASP A 164 -13.53 -17.46 -9.40
CA ASP A 164 -12.41 -17.82 -8.52
C ASP A 164 -11.04 -17.53 -9.12
N MET A 165 -9.99 -17.60 -8.29
CA MET A 165 -8.61 -17.38 -8.72
C MET A 165 -8.15 -18.40 -9.75
N GLU A 166 -8.69 -19.60 -9.74
CA GLU A 166 -8.39 -20.66 -10.69
C GLU A 166 -8.99 -20.42 -12.07
N GLY A 167 -9.85 -19.40 -12.20
CA GLY A 167 -10.55 -19.04 -13.44
C GLY A 167 -11.88 -19.76 -13.67
N LYS A 168 -12.39 -20.46 -12.63
CA LYS A 168 -13.70 -21.14 -12.73
C LYS A 168 -14.85 -20.16 -12.58
N LEU A 169 -15.92 -20.38 -13.32
CA LEU A 169 -17.15 -19.64 -13.20
C LEU A 169 -18.29 -20.59 -12.81
N TYR A 170 -18.98 -20.22 -11.76
CA TYR A 170 -20.15 -20.93 -11.25
C TYR A 170 -21.39 -20.04 -11.28
N GLU A 171 -22.58 -20.65 -11.34
CA GLU A 171 -23.83 -20.02 -10.99
C GLU A 171 -24.41 -20.69 -9.74
N VAL A 172 -24.94 -19.88 -8.82
CA VAL A 172 -25.50 -20.35 -7.55
C VAL A 172 -26.89 -19.79 -7.36
N ASN A 173 -27.86 -20.68 -7.07
CA ASN A 173 -29.21 -20.24 -6.74
C ASN A 173 -29.26 -19.71 -5.29
N VAL A 174 -29.58 -18.45 -5.10
CA VAL A 174 -29.56 -17.76 -3.79
C VAL A 174 -30.53 -18.35 -2.75
N ASN A 175 -31.60 -19.04 -3.18
CA ASN A 175 -32.61 -19.64 -2.31
C ASN A 175 -32.27 -21.08 -1.92
N THR A 176 -31.84 -21.90 -2.86
CA THR A 176 -31.61 -23.34 -2.68
C THR A 176 -30.17 -23.71 -2.47
N LEU A 177 -29.21 -22.79 -2.74
CA LEU A 177 -27.76 -22.99 -2.79
C LEU A 177 -27.35 -24.10 -3.79
N LYS A 178 -28.18 -24.34 -4.82
CA LYS A 178 -27.78 -25.22 -5.91
C LYS A 178 -26.67 -24.55 -6.70
N VAL A 179 -25.57 -25.27 -6.94
CA VAL A 179 -24.41 -24.85 -7.71
C VAL A 179 -24.39 -25.55 -9.06
N ASN A 180 -24.14 -24.83 -10.11
CA ASN A 180 -23.78 -25.34 -11.42
C ASN A 180 -22.44 -24.72 -11.84
N LYS A 181 -21.45 -25.51 -12.24
CA LYS A 181 -20.22 -25.00 -12.83
C LYS A 181 -20.45 -24.73 -14.32
N LEU A 182 -20.26 -23.48 -14.75
CA LEU A 182 -20.43 -23.06 -16.14
C LEU A 182 -19.15 -23.24 -16.94
N PHE A 183 -18.01 -22.81 -16.40
CA PHE A 183 -16.72 -22.86 -17.06
C PHE A 183 -15.63 -23.33 -16.11
N GLU A 184 -14.64 -24.05 -16.66
CA GLU A 184 -13.45 -24.44 -15.90
C GLU A 184 -12.37 -23.36 -15.94
N LYS A 185 -12.09 -22.80 -17.12
CA LYS A 185 -11.09 -21.75 -17.35
C LYS A 185 -11.28 -21.14 -18.73
N PRO A 186 -12.25 -20.26 -18.94
CA PRO A 186 -12.59 -19.76 -20.26
C PRO A 186 -11.62 -18.70 -20.79
N VAL A 187 -10.82 -18.07 -19.90
CA VAL A 187 -9.92 -16.94 -20.20
C VAL A 187 -8.49 -17.30 -19.83
N PRO A 188 -7.49 -16.92 -20.64
CA PRO A 188 -6.09 -17.18 -20.32
C PRO A 188 -5.62 -16.41 -19.07
N GLY A 189 -4.63 -16.97 -18.37
CA GLY A 189 -4.03 -16.41 -17.18
C GLY A 189 -4.45 -17.10 -15.90
N TRP A 190 -3.75 -16.76 -14.82
CA TRP A 190 -4.02 -17.20 -13.46
C TRP A 190 -4.47 -16.01 -12.61
N HIS A 191 -4.91 -16.28 -11.39
CA HIS A 191 -5.38 -15.32 -10.42
C HIS A 191 -6.52 -14.44 -10.94
N GLY A 192 -7.65 -15.10 -11.17
CA GLY A 192 -8.94 -14.42 -11.29
C GLY A 192 -9.16 -13.50 -10.08
N LYS A 193 -9.60 -12.27 -10.34
CA LYS A 193 -9.75 -11.22 -9.32
C LYS A 193 -11.17 -10.66 -9.33
N GLY A 194 -11.35 -9.39 -9.69
CA GLY A 194 -12.64 -8.75 -9.75
C GLY A 194 -13.51 -9.22 -10.91
N ALA A 195 -14.81 -9.09 -10.75
CA ALA A 195 -15.79 -9.28 -11.83
C ALA A 195 -17.07 -8.52 -11.55
N TYR A 196 -17.78 -8.12 -12.63
CA TYR A 196 -19.00 -7.35 -12.56
C TYR A 196 -19.89 -7.60 -13.78
N THR A 197 -21.18 -7.43 -13.64
CA THR A 197 -22.16 -7.59 -14.74
C THR A 197 -22.91 -6.30 -14.98
N THR A 198 -22.90 -5.82 -16.20
CA THR A 198 -23.69 -4.69 -16.70
C THR A 198 -23.70 -4.70 -18.23
N GLN A 199 -24.57 -3.93 -18.87
CA GLN A 199 -24.67 -3.77 -20.32
C GLN A 199 -24.77 -5.10 -21.08
N GLY A 200 -25.53 -6.07 -20.48
CA GLY A 200 -25.67 -7.41 -21.03
C GLY A 200 -24.39 -8.24 -21.06
N ARG A 201 -23.39 -7.90 -20.26
CA ARG A 201 -22.09 -8.57 -20.22
C ARG A 201 -21.65 -8.90 -18.80
N LEU A 202 -20.92 -9.99 -18.68
CA LEU A 202 -20.10 -10.32 -17.52
C LEU A 202 -18.67 -10.00 -17.88
N VAL A 203 -18.01 -9.13 -17.09
CA VAL A 203 -16.61 -8.76 -17.27
C VAL A 203 -15.81 -9.32 -16.10
N ILE A 204 -14.68 -9.99 -16.41
CA ILE A 204 -13.77 -10.56 -15.41
C ILE A 204 -12.37 -10.03 -15.63
N ALA A 205 -11.64 -9.90 -14.52
CA ALA A 205 -10.23 -9.54 -14.48
C ALA A 205 -9.38 -10.70 -13.98
N ASN A 206 -8.20 -10.86 -14.52
CA ASN A 206 -7.13 -11.61 -13.90
C ASN A 206 -5.80 -10.85 -14.00
N ASN A 207 -4.93 -11.02 -13.01
CA ASN A 207 -3.67 -10.31 -12.97
C ASN A 207 -2.47 -11.16 -13.42
N GLY A 208 -2.73 -12.36 -13.90
CA GLY A 208 -1.67 -13.29 -14.32
C GLY A 208 -0.83 -13.78 -13.15
N GLU A 209 0.12 -14.62 -13.45
CA GLU A 209 1.13 -15.09 -12.52
C GLU A 209 2.48 -15.14 -13.23
N HIS A 210 3.53 -14.69 -12.55
CA HIS A 210 4.87 -14.68 -13.10
C HIS A 210 5.28 -16.07 -13.59
N GLN A 211 5.80 -16.13 -14.84
CA GLN A 211 6.30 -17.34 -15.50
C GLN A 211 5.27 -18.47 -15.73
N VAL A 212 3.98 -18.22 -15.57
CA VAL A 212 2.96 -19.23 -15.87
C VAL A 212 2.51 -19.12 -17.32
N PHE A 213 3.25 -19.73 -18.22
CA PHE A 213 2.88 -19.86 -19.65
C PHE A 213 2.27 -21.22 -19.98
N ASP A 214 2.33 -22.18 -19.05
CA ASP A 214 1.80 -23.54 -19.24
C ASP A 214 0.31 -23.59 -18.90
N ILE A 215 -0.49 -23.08 -19.81
CA ILE A 215 -1.96 -23.03 -19.70
C ILE A 215 -2.56 -24.10 -20.60
N ASP A 216 -3.49 -24.88 -20.08
CA ASP A 216 -4.29 -25.80 -20.88
C ASP A 216 -5.18 -25.03 -21.88
N THR A 217 -4.67 -24.84 -23.10
CA THR A 217 -5.35 -24.07 -24.15
C THR A 217 -6.64 -24.73 -24.64
N THR A 218 -6.89 -26.00 -24.30
CA THR A 218 -8.15 -26.69 -24.66
C THR A 218 -9.35 -26.18 -23.87
N LEU A 219 -9.10 -25.57 -22.72
CA LEU A 219 -10.13 -24.99 -21.85
C LEU A 219 -10.45 -23.53 -22.20
N LEU A 220 -9.57 -22.86 -22.98
CA LEU A 220 -9.71 -21.44 -23.29
C LEU A 220 -10.80 -21.22 -24.36
N GLN A 221 -11.65 -20.24 -24.11
CA GLN A 221 -12.68 -19.77 -25.04
C GLN A 221 -12.42 -18.35 -25.55
N ALA A 222 -11.60 -17.58 -24.80
CA ALA A 222 -11.21 -16.23 -25.12
C ALA A 222 -9.71 -16.12 -25.43
N GLY A 223 -9.35 -16.33 -26.69
CA GLY A 223 -7.96 -16.19 -27.14
C GLY A 223 -7.02 -17.32 -26.69
N GLY A 224 -5.76 -17.24 -27.04
CA GLY A 224 -4.71 -18.19 -26.71
C GLY A 224 -3.96 -17.85 -25.40
N ALA A 225 -2.97 -18.67 -25.02
CA ALA A 225 -2.07 -18.38 -23.92
C ALA A 225 -1.29 -17.07 -24.15
N PRO A 226 -0.89 -16.35 -23.06
CA PRO A 226 0.01 -15.19 -23.19
C PRO A 226 1.34 -15.61 -23.80
N GLN A 227 1.94 -14.75 -24.62
CA GLN A 227 3.17 -15.03 -25.36
C GLN A 227 4.43 -14.46 -24.66
N ASN A 228 4.24 -13.52 -23.78
CA ASN A 228 5.29 -12.84 -23.03
C ASN A 228 4.75 -12.29 -21.72
N GLU A 229 5.63 -11.74 -20.89
CA GLU A 229 5.28 -11.20 -19.56
C GLU A 229 4.35 -9.98 -19.65
N GLU A 230 4.42 -9.18 -20.71
CA GLU A 230 3.52 -8.02 -20.88
C GLU A 230 2.08 -8.44 -21.18
N GLU A 231 1.87 -9.66 -21.66
CA GLU A 231 0.55 -10.23 -21.95
C GLU A 231 -0.04 -11.05 -20.78
N MET A 232 0.66 -11.18 -19.69
CA MET A 232 0.16 -11.86 -18.50
C MET A 232 -1.10 -11.17 -17.98
N GLY A 233 -2.08 -11.95 -17.56
CA GLY A 233 -3.37 -11.42 -17.16
C GLY A 233 -4.28 -11.05 -18.33
N ALA A 234 -5.50 -10.68 -18.02
CA ALA A 234 -6.49 -10.24 -18.99
C ALA A 234 -7.68 -9.53 -18.34
N LEU A 235 -8.24 -8.57 -19.05
CA LEU A 235 -9.63 -8.14 -18.91
C LEU A 235 -10.43 -8.82 -20.02
N ALA A 236 -11.48 -9.55 -19.69
CA ALA A 236 -12.30 -10.30 -20.65
C ALA A 236 -13.79 -10.08 -20.39
N SER A 237 -14.56 -10.20 -21.44
CA SER A 237 -16.01 -9.96 -21.47
C SER A 237 -16.74 -11.18 -22.01
N TRP A 238 -17.87 -11.53 -21.42
CA TRP A 238 -18.77 -12.58 -21.88
C TRP A 238 -20.20 -12.05 -22.00
N ASN A 239 -20.82 -12.24 -23.16
CA ASN A 239 -22.17 -11.75 -23.46
C ASN A 239 -23.27 -12.81 -23.28
N GLY A 240 -22.98 -13.89 -22.58
CA GLY A 240 -23.86 -15.04 -22.42
C GLY A 240 -23.59 -16.17 -23.43
N GLU A 241 -22.89 -15.88 -24.53
CA GLU A 241 -22.58 -16.84 -25.59
C GLU A 241 -21.08 -16.93 -25.89
N ILE A 242 -20.40 -15.77 -26.06
CA ILE A 242 -19.03 -15.68 -26.57
C ILE A 242 -18.17 -14.91 -25.57
N TRP A 243 -16.97 -15.42 -25.31
CA TRP A 243 -15.90 -14.75 -24.60
C TRP A 243 -15.02 -13.94 -25.54
N GLU A 244 -14.64 -12.73 -25.12
CA GLU A 244 -13.75 -11.82 -25.83
C GLU A 244 -12.68 -11.27 -24.88
N ILE A 245 -11.43 -11.18 -25.33
CA ILE A 245 -10.38 -10.44 -24.63
C ILE A 245 -10.55 -8.95 -24.94
N VAL A 246 -10.75 -8.15 -23.90
CA VAL A 246 -10.79 -6.69 -24.00
C VAL A 246 -9.36 -6.15 -24.08
N GLU A 247 -8.51 -6.61 -23.17
CA GLU A 247 -7.08 -6.25 -23.16
C GLU A 247 -6.27 -7.32 -22.43
N ARG A 248 -5.05 -7.58 -22.93
CA ARG A 248 -4.06 -8.45 -22.28
C ARG A 248 -3.09 -7.60 -21.50
N LYS A 249 -3.42 -7.37 -20.26
CA LYS A 249 -2.62 -6.74 -19.20
C LYS A 249 -3.13 -7.26 -17.86
N GLN A 250 -2.43 -6.93 -16.81
CA GLN A 250 -2.88 -7.27 -15.47
C GLN A 250 -4.04 -6.38 -15.05
N PHE A 251 -5.16 -7.01 -14.69
CA PHE A 251 -6.33 -6.34 -14.14
C PHE A 251 -6.76 -7.02 -12.84
N THR A 252 -7.25 -6.25 -11.90
CA THR A 252 -7.61 -6.75 -10.56
C THR A 252 -9.00 -6.36 -10.13
N GLU A 253 -9.45 -5.15 -10.35
CA GLU A 253 -10.78 -4.69 -9.97
C GLU A 253 -11.69 -4.58 -11.18
N VAL A 254 -12.94 -5.00 -11.03
CA VAL A 254 -14.05 -4.72 -11.92
C VAL A 254 -15.26 -4.39 -11.08
N THR A 255 -15.82 -3.19 -11.26
CA THR A 255 -16.98 -2.71 -10.51
C THR A 255 -17.74 -1.65 -11.33
N GLY A 256 -18.73 -1.01 -10.74
CA GLY A 256 -19.50 0.08 -11.33
C GLY A 256 -20.24 0.87 -10.26
N PRO A 257 -21.10 1.83 -10.65
CA PRO A 257 -21.84 2.70 -9.73
C PRO A 257 -22.73 1.95 -8.72
N GLY A 258 -23.18 0.74 -9.06
CA GLY A 258 -23.96 -0.11 -8.17
C GLY A 258 -23.16 -0.74 -7.02
N GLY A 259 -21.82 -0.72 -7.10
CA GLY A 259 -20.90 -1.18 -6.04
C GLY A 259 -21.23 -2.60 -5.58
N ILE A 260 -21.31 -2.78 -4.25
CA ILE A 260 -21.59 -4.09 -3.62
C ILE A 260 -22.96 -4.71 -4.02
N TYR A 261 -23.90 -3.91 -4.48
CA TYR A 261 -25.21 -4.39 -4.93
C TYR A 261 -25.21 -4.90 -6.39
N GLY A 262 -24.11 -4.65 -7.13
CA GLY A 262 -24.05 -4.87 -8.56
C GLY A 262 -24.88 -3.84 -9.35
N ALA A 263 -24.81 -3.85 -10.66
CA ALA A 263 -25.52 -2.91 -11.51
C ALA A 263 -27.04 -2.95 -11.23
N GLN A 264 -27.65 -1.79 -11.11
CA GLN A 264 -29.08 -1.63 -10.88
C GLN A 264 -29.84 -1.38 -12.20
N SER A 265 -29.13 -1.06 -13.27
CA SER A 265 -29.65 -1.03 -14.65
C SER A 265 -28.60 -1.55 -15.62
N ASP A 266 -29.04 -1.96 -16.81
CA ASP A 266 -28.14 -2.43 -17.88
C ASP A 266 -27.39 -1.29 -18.59
N ASP A 267 -27.68 -0.04 -18.27
CA ASP A 267 -27.04 1.14 -18.87
C ASP A 267 -25.89 1.69 -18.02
N GLU A 268 -25.67 1.12 -16.81
CA GLU A 268 -24.60 1.61 -15.94
C GLU A 268 -23.20 1.37 -16.53
N PRO A 269 -22.28 2.34 -16.41
CA PRO A 269 -20.89 2.14 -16.79
C PRO A 269 -20.21 1.09 -15.92
N LEU A 270 -19.09 0.58 -16.43
CA LEU A 270 -18.24 -0.36 -15.69
C LEU A 270 -16.81 0.19 -15.67
N TRP A 271 -16.16 0.05 -14.53
CA TRP A 271 -14.79 0.44 -14.30
C TRP A 271 -13.92 -0.78 -14.00
N SER A 272 -12.70 -0.78 -14.55
CA SER A 272 -11.72 -1.81 -14.23
C SER A 272 -10.35 -1.20 -14.02
N ILE A 273 -9.64 -1.65 -12.98
CA ILE A 273 -8.29 -1.21 -12.65
C ILE A 273 -7.29 -2.32 -13.00
N GLY A 274 -6.25 -1.92 -13.70
CA GLY A 274 -5.10 -2.73 -14.00
C GLY A 274 -3.82 -1.91 -14.01
N TRP A 275 -2.72 -2.49 -14.46
CA TRP A 275 -1.43 -1.78 -14.58
C TRP A 275 -0.53 -2.42 -15.64
N ASP A 276 0.49 -1.69 -16.02
CA ASP A 276 1.64 -2.17 -16.76
C ASP A 276 2.91 -1.42 -16.33
N LYS A 277 4.02 -1.60 -17.02
CA LYS A 277 5.28 -0.90 -16.74
C LYS A 277 5.17 0.63 -16.74
N ARG A 278 4.21 1.18 -17.51
CA ARG A 278 4.02 2.63 -17.67
C ARG A 278 3.33 3.28 -16.49
N SER A 279 2.22 2.69 -16.03
CA SER A 279 1.33 3.31 -15.05
C SER A 279 0.16 2.41 -14.68
N VAL A 280 -0.71 2.88 -13.79
CA VAL A 280 -2.03 2.31 -13.55
C VAL A 280 -2.91 2.49 -14.79
N ILE A 281 -3.73 1.51 -15.09
CA ILE A 281 -4.73 1.52 -16.19
C ILE A 281 -6.12 1.59 -15.56
N LEU A 282 -6.90 2.56 -15.97
CA LEU A 282 -8.34 2.64 -15.70
C LEU A 282 -9.10 2.42 -17.01
N LYS A 283 -9.86 1.34 -17.07
CA LYS A 283 -10.77 1.06 -18.19
C LYS A 283 -12.19 1.48 -17.81
N LEU A 284 -12.86 2.07 -18.76
CA LEU A 284 -14.27 2.41 -18.70
C LEU A 284 -15.00 1.71 -19.82
N LEU A 285 -16.03 0.93 -19.51
CA LEU A 285 -17.04 0.48 -20.47
C LEU A 285 -18.26 1.38 -20.31
N ASP A 286 -18.61 2.09 -21.35
CA ASP A 286 -19.80 2.92 -21.37
C ASP A 286 -20.45 2.89 -22.75
N GLU A 287 -21.79 2.76 -22.80
CA GLU A 287 -22.59 2.59 -24.02
C GLU A 287 -22.00 1.56 -25.00
N GLY A 288 -21.46 0.45 -24.46
CA GLY A 288 -20.86 -0.63 -25.22
C GLY A 288 -19.46 -0.34 -25.77
N THR A 289 -18.88 0.82 -25.48
CA THR A 289 -17.54 1.26 -25.92
C THR A 289 -16.53 1.24 -24.78
N TRP A 290 -15.31 0.77 -25.05
CA TRP A 290 -14.22 0.74 -24.12
C TRP A 290 -13.32 1.97 -24.27
N TYR A 291 -13.13 2.70 -23.15
CA TYR A 291 -12.20 3.82 -23.01
C TYR A 291 -11.05 3.44 -22.09
N THR A 292 -9.92 4.12 -22.23
CA THR A 292 -8.73 3.88 -21.41
C THR A 292 -8.19 5.19 -20.88
N TYR A 293 -7.90 5.22 -19.59
CA TYR A 293 -7.24 6.32 -18.88
C TYR A 293 -6.06 5.75 -18.11
N ARG A 294 -5.10 6.59 -17.74
CA ARG A 294 -3.94 6.19 -16.95
C ARG A 294 -3.75 7.08 -15.75
N LEU A 295 -3.30 6.48 -14.65
CA LEU A 295 -3.03 7.18 -13.39
C LEU A 295 -1.61 6.85 -12.93
N PRO A 296 -0.98 7.72 -12.10
CA PRO A 296 0.35 7.45 -11.57
C PRO A 296 0.33 6.27 -10.59
N LYS A 297 1.47 5.61 -10.45
CA LYS A 297 1.80 4.71 -9.36
C LYS A 297 2.40 5.52 -8.22
N ALA A 298 2.22 5.07 -6.99
CA ALA A 298 2.86 5.67 -5.81
C ALA A 298 3.79 4.70 -5.09
N THR A 299 3.81 3.45 -5.49
CA THR A 299 4.75 2.43 -5.03
C THR A 299 5.03 1.41 -6.13
N HIS A 300 6.18 0.75 -6.06
CA HIS A 300 6.49 -0.45 -6.82
C HIS A 300 6.40 -1.72 -5.95
N THR A 301 6.00 -1.60 -4.69
CA THR A 301 6.03 -2.73 -3.75
C THR A 301 5.22 -3.91 -4.22
N TYR A 302 4.07 -3.63 -4.85
CA TYR A 302 3.16 -4.66 -5.35
C TYR A 302 3.24 -4.86 -6.87
N ASP A 303 4.17 -4.16 -7.53
CA ASP A 303 4.33 -4.16 -8.96
C ASP A 303 5.39 -5.17 -9.36
N HIS A 304 4.95 -6.30 -9.87
CA HIS A 304 5.84 -7.33 -10.36
C HIS A 304 6.16 -7.11 -11.83
N TRP A 305 7.42 -7.09 -12.21
CA TRP A 305 7.87 -6.95 -13.61
C TRP A 305 7.35 -8.07 -14.52
N GLY A 306 7.13 -9.25 -13.96
CA GLY A 306 6.59 -10.42 -14.63
C GLY A 306 5.09 -10.62 -14.45
N GLY A 307 4.39 -9.67 -13.92
CA GLY A 307 2.95 -9.66 -13.97
C GLY A 307 2.19 -10.12 -12.74
N TRP A 308 2.83 -10.38 -11.62
CA TRP A 308 2.11 -10.73 -10.41
C TRP A 308 1.97 -9.52 -9.48
N TYR A 309 0.77 -9.35 -8.90
CA TYR A 309 0.43 -8.26 -8.01
C TYR A 309 -0.42 -8.80 -6.86
N THR A 310 0.03 -8.65 -5.65
CA THR A 310 -0.57 -9.25 -4.47
C THR A 310 -1.66 -8.41 -3.84
N GLU A 311 -1.51 -7.09 -3.83
CA GLU A 311 -2.52 -6.19 -3.29
C GLU A 311 -3.87 -6.31 -4.01
N TRP A 312 -4.95 -6.01 -3.33
CA TRP A 312 -6.29 -5.98 -3.88
C TRP A 312 -6.74 -4.55 -4.14
N PRO A 313 -6.44 -3.95 -5.31
CA PRO A 313 -6.99 -2.64 -5.65
C PRO A 313 -8.50 -2.68 -5.61
N ARG A 314 -9.09 -1.58 -5.15
CA ARG A 314 -10.54 -1.49 -4.97
C ARG A 314 -11.06 -0.13 -5.37
N ILE A 315 -12.29 -0.12 -5.91
CA ILE A 315 -13.17 1.04 -5.92
C ILE A 315 -14.39 0.65 -5.09
N ARG A 316 -14.61 1.33 -3.97
CA ARG A 316 -15.67 0.99 -3.02
C ARG A 316 -16.47 2.21 -2.63
N GLU A 317 -17.76 1.99 -2.48
CA GLU A 317 -18.64 2.93 -1.80
C GLU A 317 -18.21 3.12 -0.35
N ILE A 318 -18.13 4.36 0.10
CA ILE A 318 -17.88 4.70 1.49
C ILE A 318 -19.16 5.31 2.09
N ASN A 319 -19.37 6.52 2.27
CA ASN A 319 -20.61 7.09 2.79
C ASN A 319 -21.18 8.10 1.80
N ASP A 320 -22.45 8.45 1.99
CA ASP A 320 -23.17 9.51 1.26
C ASP A 320 -23.04 9.43 -0.27
N GLY A 321 -22.88 8.22 -0.80
CA GLY A 321 -22.76 7.96 -2.23
C GLY A 321 -21.39 8.28 -2.82
N ARG A 322 -20.39 8.61 -1.99
CA ARG A 322 -18.99 8.77 -2.43
C ARG A 322 -18.33 7.40 -2.62
N MET A 323 -17.37 7.36 -3.52
CA MET A 323 -16.52 6.20 -3.73
C MET A 323 -15.07 6.54 -3.44
N LEU A 324 -14.35 5.58 -2.91
CA LEU A 324 -12.91 5.64 -2.66
C LEU A 324 -12.23 4.59 -3.53
N MET A 325 -11.18 4.99 -4.22
CA MET A 325 -10.33 4.10 -5.00
C MET A 325 -8.97 3.98 -4.34
N HIS A 326 -8.42 2.78 -4.36
CA HIS A 326 -7.06 2.53 -3.92
C HIS A 326 -6.31 1.69 -4.95
N MET A 327 -5.07 2.07 -5.25
CA MET A 327 -4.21 1.37 -6.21
C MET A 327 -2.75 1.80 -6.05
N HIS A 328 -1.82 0.81 -6.03
CA HIS A 328 -0.36 1.05 -5.99
C HIS A 328 0.07 2.10 -4.95
N GLY A 329 -0.41 1.94 -3.70
CA GLY A 329 0.01 2.78 -2.57
C GLY A 329 -0.59 4.17 -2.51
N MET A 330 -1.65 4.46 -3.29
CA MET A 330 -2.35 5.74 -3.31
C MET A 330 -3.85 5.53 -3.14
N PHE A 331 -4.48 6.32 -2.27
CA PHE A 331 -5.91 6.49 -2.23
C PHE A 331 -6.33 7.67 -3.09
N TYR A 332 -7.45 7.50 -3.79
CA TYR A 332 -8.06 8.52 -4.64
C TYR A 332 -9.53 8.73 -4.27
N GLU A 333 -9.99 9.96 -4.30
CA GLU A 333 -11.41 10.23 -4.48
C GLU A 333 -11.82 9.75 -5.88
N PHE A 334 -12.96 9.03 -5.97
CA PHE A 334 -13.44 8.50 -7.24
C PHE A 334 -14.90 8.93 -7.44
N PRO A 335 -15.23 9.62 -8.55
CA PRO A 335 -16.58 10.09 -8.80
C PRO A 335 -17.50 8.93 -9.19
N LYS A 336 -18.68 8.86 -8.57
CA LYS A 336 -19.65 7.80 -8.84
C LYS A 336 -20.31 7.92 -10.24
N ASP A 337 -20.27 9.12 -10.81
CA ASP A 337 -20.77 9.48 -12.14
C ASP A 337 -19.69 9.48 -13.22
N PHE A 338 -18.58 8.74 -12.98
CA PHE A 338 -17.52 8.58 -13.97
C PHE A 338 -18.03 7.77 -15.17
N ASP A 339 -18.23 8.46 -16.28
CA ASP A 339 -18.70 7.90 -17.55
C ASP A 339 -17.96 8.54 -18.74
N SER A 340 -18.37 8.26 -19.97
CA SER A 340 -17.70 8.79 -21.17
C SER A 340 -17.91 10.29 -21.42
N GLU A 341 -18.88 10.91 -20.78
CA GLU A 341 -19.14 12.36 -20.86
C GLU A 341 -18.58 13.12 -19.65
N HIS A 342 -18.41 12.43 -18.51
CA HIS A 342 -17.98 13.00 -17.24
C HIS A 342 -16.79 12.19 -16.67
N THR A 343 -15.59 12.56 -17.09
CA THR A 343 -14.34 11.90 -16.66
C THR A 343 -13.56 12.71 -15.61
N GLY A 344 -14.18 13.78 -15.09
CA GLY A 344 -13.61 14.62 -14.04
C GLY A 344 -13.78 14.06 -12.63
N GLY A 345 -13.04 14.62 -11.66
CA GLY A 345 -13.24 14.38 -10.23
C GLY A 345 -12.35 13.31 -9.59
N ILE A 346 -11.54 12.57 -10.35
CA ILE A 346 -10.51 11.72 -9.74
C ILE A 346 -9.41 12.62 -9.18
N ALA A 347 -9.11 12.48 -7.89
CA ALA A 347 -8.07 13.26 -7.22
C ALA A 347 -7.33 12.39 -6.18
N PRO A 348 -5.99 12.50 -6.04
CA PRO A 348 -5.25 11.81 -5.01
C PRO A 348 -5.64 12.35 -3.61
N ILE A 349 -5.60 11.48 -2.62
CA ILE A 349 -5.88 11.82 -1.22
C ILE A 349 -4.61 11.68 -0.39
N ALA A 350 -3.94 10.52 -0.46
CA ALA A 350 -2.72 10.24 0.30
C ALA A 350 -2.02 9.00 -0.21
N ASN A 351 -0.72 8.95 -0.04
CA ASN A 351 0.05 7.72 -0.10
C ASN A 351 -0.11 6.94 1.20
N HIS A 352 -0.02 5.61 1.12
CA HIS A 352 -0.08 4.74 2.29
C HIS A 352 0.98 3.64 2.23
N LEU A 353 1.27 3.06 3.41
CA LEU A 353 2.21 1.96 3.59
C LEU A 353 1.52 0.63 3.87
N ARG A 354 0.20 0.60 3.97
CA ARG A 354 -0.59 -0.61 4.30
C ARG A 354 -0.75 -1.51 3.09
N TYR A 355 -0.89 -2.79 3.36
CA TYR A 355 -1.55 -3.72 2.44
C TYR A 355 -3.05 -3.62 2.65
N VAL A 356 -3.81 -3.25 1.62
CA VAL A 356 -5.25 -2.96 1.73
C VAL A 356 -6.05 -3.97 0.90
N PRO A 357 -6.54 -5.08 1.50
CA PRO A 357 -7.34 -6.05 0.76
C PRO A 357 -8.80 -5.62 0.54
N ASP A 358 -9.40 -4.90 1.48
CA ASP A 358 -10.76 -4.37 1.38
C ASP A 358 -11.00 -3.23 2.36
N PHE A 359 -12.05 -2.43 2.12
CA PHE A 359 -12.50 -1.37 3.02
C PHE A 359 -14.00 -1.11 2.87
N CYS A 360 -14.60 -0.51 3.90
CA CYS A 360 -16.01 -0.13 3.92
C CYS A 360 -16.25 1.03 4.89
N HIS A 361 -17.45 1.57 4.88
CA HIS A 361 -17.90 2.51 5.92
C HIS A 361 -18.79 1.78 6.93
N TRP A 362 -18.50 1.89 8.22
CA TRP A 362 -19.28 1.27 9.30
C TRP A 362 -19.30 2.11 10.57
N ASN A 363 -20.48 2.28 11.17
CA ASN A 363 -20.70 3.06 12.40
C ASN A 363 -20.06 4.46 12.36
N GLY A 364 -20.24 5.18 11.24
CA GLY A 364 -19.72 6.53 11.07
C GLY A 364 -18.20 6.61 10.87
N ARG A 365 -17.53 5.49 10.61
CA ARG A 365 -16.08 5.42 10.38
C ARG A 365 -15.75 4.71 9.09
N LEU A 366 -14.66 5.11 8.46
CA LEU A 366 -13.99 4.32 7.44
C LEU A 366 -13.26 3.16 8.14
N VAL A 367 -13.48 1.95 7.68
CA VAL A 367 -12.80 0.75 8.17
C VAL A 367 -11.97 0.18 7.03
N ILE A 368 -10.67 0.03 7.26
CA ILE A 368 -9.72 -0.52 6.28
C ILE A 368 -9.16 -1.81 6.85
N ALA A 369 -9.28 -2.88 6.07
CA ALA A 369 -8.59 -4.13 6.37
C ALA A 369 -7.10 -3.99 6.02
N THR A 370 -6.24 -4.58 6.86
CA THR A 370 -4.80 -4.64 6.63
C THR A 370 -4.31 -6.06 6.80
N ASP A 371 -3.33 -6.45 6.02
CA ASP A 371 -2.66 -7.75 6.16
C ASP A 371 -1.27 -7.56 6.73
N GLU A 372 -0.96 -8.39 7.72
CA GLU A 372 0.35 -8.42 8.34
C GLU A 372 1.38 -9.15 7.46
N THR A 373 2.60 -9.10 7.93
CA THR A 373 3.76 -9.76 7.35
C THR A 373 3.49 -11.20 6.90
N SER A 374 3.81 -11.51 5.65
CA SER A 374 3.70 -12.86 5.12
C SER A 374 4.60 -13.86 5.86
N ILE A 375 4.08 -15.06 6.11
CA ILE A 375 4.85 -16.15 6.73
C ILE A 375 5.74 -16.90 5.73
N LEU A 376 5.57 -16.67 4.43
CA LEU A 376 6.30 -17.41 3.39
C LEU A 376 7.78 -17.05 3.41
N GLN A 377 8.62 -18.03 3.77
CA GLN A 377 10.07 -17.89 3.86
C GLN A 377 10.53 -16.75 4.79
N ASN A 378 9.67 -16.30 5.71
CA ASN A 378 9.94 -15.21 6.61
C ASN A 378 9.99 -15.68 8.07
N PRO A 379 11.18 -15.89 8.66
CA PRO A 379 11.32 -16.34 10.04
C PRO A 379 10.87 -15.28 11.06
N TYR A 380 10.73 -14.02 10.65
CA TYR A 380 10.35 -12.92 11.55
C TYR A 380 8.83 -12.82 11.74
N ALA A 381 8.03 -13.39 10.86
CA ALA A 381 6.57 -13.19 10.85
C ALA A 381 5.84 -13.76 12.08
N GLY A 382 6.37 -14.84 12.69
CA GLY A 382 5.67 -15.49 13.80
C GLY A 382 4.37 -16.17 13.37
N ARG A 383 3.30 -15.98 14.15
CA ARG A 383 1.96 -16.48 13.80
C ARG A 383 1.28 -15.51 12.86
N SER A 384 0.74 -16.03 11.77
CA SER A 384 0.01 -15.23 10.78
C SER A 384 -1.20 -14.54 11.40
N GLN A 385 -1.39 -13.28 11.07
CA GLN A 385 -2.37 -12.40 11.67
C GLN A 385 -2.74 -11.25 10.72
N SER A 386 -3.86 -10.59 11.00
CA SER A 386 -4.31 -9.38 10.34
C SER A 386 -5.22 -8.57 11.26
N ASN A 387 -5.48 -7.33 10.94
CA ASN A 387 -6.33 -6.45 11.74
C ASN A 387 -7.09 -5.43 10.87
N LEU A 388 -7.82 -4.55 11.53
CA LEU A 388 -8.58 -3.47 10.94
C LEU A 388 -8.08 -2.12 11.48
N TRP A 389 -8.05 -1.13 10.61
CA TRP A 389 -7.92 0.27 10.98
C TRP A 389 -9.29 0.96 10.94
N PHE A 390 -9.56 1.84 11.90
CA PHE A 390 -10.80 2.60 12.04
C PHE A 390 -10.49 4.09 12.13
N GLY A 391 -11.02 4.89 11.24
CA GLY A 391 -10.80 6.33 11.21
C GLY A 391 -11.83 7.07 10.37
N GLN A 392 -11.49 8.29 9.99
CA GLN A 392 -12.24 9.13 9.07
C GLN A 392 -11.47 9.28 7.76
N LEU A 393 -12.14 9.68 6.69
CA LEU A 393 -11.45 9.97 5.44
C LEU A 393 -10.43 11.12 5.60
N GLU A 394 -10.77 12.08 6.44
CA GLU A 394 -9.92 13.23 6.75
C GLU A 394 -8.61 12.85 7.45
N ASP A 395 -8.59 11.75 8.21
CA ASP A 395 -7.37 11.27 8.89
C ASP A 395 -6.29 10.86 7.86
N MET A 396 -6.70 10.46 6.65
CA MET A 396 -5.77 10.08 5.58
C MET A 396 -4.92 11.26 5.10
N GLN A 397 -5.36 12.51 5.30
CA GLN A 397 -4.59 13.71 4.94
C GLN A 397 -3.29 13.84 5.79
N GLU A 398 -3.20 13.12 6.90
CA GLU A 398 -2.00 13.04 7.73
C GLU A 398 -1.05 11.90 7.33
N TRP A 399 -1.39 11.12 6.31
CA TRP A 399 -0.58 10.03 5.80
C TRP A 399 0.49 10.55 4.81
N GLY A 400 0.97 9.69 3.93
CA GLY A 400 2.02 10.07 3.00
C GLY A 400 1.60 11.11 1.98
N PRO A 401 2.53 11.97 1.56
CA PRO A 401 2.27 12.99 0.56
C PRO A 401 1.87 12.36 -0.78
N GLU A 402 1.09 13.08 -1.59
CA GLU A 402 0.57 12.65 -2.89
C GLU A 402 1.69 12.61 -3.95
N ASN A 403 2.70 11.79 -3.71
CA ASN A 403 3.78 11.53 -4.65
C ASN A 403 3.39 10.41 -5.60
N GLY A 404 3.74 10.56 -6.88
CA GLY A 404 3.44 9.52 -7.86
C GLY A 404 4.29 9.64 -9.10
N TRP A 405 4.32 8.58 -9.89
CA TRP A 405 5.06 8.54 -11.15
C TRP A 405 4.38 7.62 -12.16
N GLY A 406 4.69 7.84 -13.43
CA GLY A 406 4.20 7.05 -14.55
C GLY A 406 3.92 7.90 -15.75
N GLY A 407 3.44 7.29 -16.81
CA GLY A 407 3.16 8.03 -18.02
C GLY A 407 2.37 7.22 -19.06
N PRO A 408 2.03 7.86 -20.17
CA PRO A 408 1.37 7.16 -21.26
C PRO A 408 2.34 6.32 -22.08
N TRP A 409 3.65 6.65 -22.12
CA TRP A 409 4.64 5.97 -22.93
C TRP A 409 5.92 5.67 -22.16
N VAL A 410 6.47 4.48 -22.32
CA VAL A 410 7.77 4.03 -21.83
C VAL A 410 8.44 3.19 -22.93
N ASN A 411 9.28 3.83 -23.75
CA ASN A 411 9.89 3.24 -24.94
C ASN A 411 8.85 2.65 -25.90
N ASP A 412 7.75 3.38 -26.11
CA ASP A 412 6.68 2.96 -26.99
C ASP A 412 6.84 3.48 -28.40
N SER A 413 6.38 2.70 -29.39
CA SER A 413 6.25 3.18 -30.76
C SER A 413 5.10 4.17 -30.87
N VAL A 414 5.41 5.41 -31.23
CA VAL A 414 4.47 6.53 -31.32
C VAL A 414 4.28 6.94 -32.78
N GLU A 415 3.03 7.03 -33.20
CA GLU A 415 2.67 7.53 -34.55
C GLU A 415 2.47 9.05 -34.54
N ALA A 416 2.95 9.70 -35.61
CA ALA A 416 2.84 11.16 -35.74
C ALA A 416 1.38 11.63 -35.75
N GLY A 417 1.07 12.57 -34.87
CA GLY A 417 -0.25 13.18 -34.76
C GLY A 417 -1.28 12.40 -33.96
N GLU A 418 -1.01 11.13 -33.62
CA GLU A 418 -1.90 10.35 -32.76
C GLU A 418 -1.72 10.73 -31.30
N PRO A 419 -2.82 11.02 -30.56
CA PRO A 419 -2.74 11.34 -29.15
C PRO A 419 -2.44 10.10 -28.30
N SER A 420 -1.68 10.28 -27.23
CA SER A 420 -1.56 9.26 -26.20
C SER A 420 -2.89 9.01 -25.49
N VAL A 421 -2.96 7.91 -24.72
CA VAL A 421 -4.00 7.72 -23.72
C VAL A 421 -3.94 8.88 -22.70
N PRO A 422 -5.08 9.44 -22.24
CA PRO A 422 -5.12 10.46 -21.19
C PRO A 422 -4.45 9.99 -19.90
N PHE A 423 -3.62 10.86 -19.33
CA PHE A 423 -2.93 10.63 -18.06
C PHE A 423 -3.44 11.61 -17.00
N LEU A 424 -3.72 11.11 -15.79
CA LEU A 424 -4.23 11.93 -14.68
C LEU A 424 -3.19 12.98 -14.25
N ILE A 425 -3.59 14.24 -14.19
CA ILE A 425 -2.71 15.33 -13.74
C ILE A 425 -3.35 16.20 -12.65
N ASN A 426 -4.62 15.95 -12.35
CA ASN A 426 -5.41 16.72 -11.39
C ASN A 426 -4.88 16.58 -9.97
N ALA A 427 -4.90 17.71 -9.23
CA ALA A 427 -4.67 17.83 -7.78
C ALA A 427 -3.28 17.39 -7.27
N PHE A 428 -2.32 17.13 -8.12
CA PHE A 428 -0.93 17.00 -7.71
C PHE A 428 -0.29 18.40 -7.59
N GLU A 429 0.54 18.62 -6.57
CA GLU A 429 1.13 19.93 -6.29
C GLU A 429 2.21 20.29 -7.30
N LYS A 430 3.28 19.51 -7.37
CA LYS A 430 4.41 19.73 -8.29
C LYS A 430 4.47 18.63 -9.34
N LYS A 431 4.63 19.03 -10.58
CA LYS A 431 4.52 18.15 -11.73
C LYS A 431 5.67 18.39 -12.68
N VAL A 432 6.42 17.35 -12.99
CA VAL A 432 7.43 17.35 -14.06
C VAL A 432 7.13 16.25 -15.05
N LEU A 433 7.22 16.59 -16.34
CA LEU A 433 7.14 15.62 -17.44
C LEU A 433 8.53 15.46 -18.05
N HIS A 434 8.97 14.21 -18.17
CA HIS A 434 10.17 13.81 -18.90
C HIS A 434 9.77 13.29 -20.27
N LEU A 435 10.48 13.77 -21.29
CA LEU A 435 10.29 13.38 -22.70
C LEU A 435 11.62 12.92 -23.26
N ALA A 436 11.64 11.72 -23.83
CA ALA A 436 12.80 11.19 -24.54
C ALA A 436 12.35 10.47 -25.82
N HIS A 437 13.19 10.45 -26.85
CA HIS A 437 12.93 9.72 -28.10
C HIS A 437 14.21 9.33 -28.85
N ASP A 438 14.06 8.38 -29.80
CA ASP A 438 15.15 7.81 -30.62
C ASP A 438 15.22 8.37 -32.05
N ALA A 439 14.36 9.32 -32.43
CA ALA A 439 14.35 9.87 -33.77
C ALA A 439 15.65 10.66 -34.06
N PRO A 440 16.26 10.50 -35.28
CA PRO A 440 17.50 11.20 -35.63
C PRO A 440 17.28 12.66 -36.08
N GLN A 441 16.28 13.31 -35.49
CA GLN A 441 15.91 14.71 -35.72
C GLN A 441 15.03 15.19 -34.58
N GLU A 442 14.98 16.50 -34.35
CA GLU A 442 14.11 17.12 -33.35
C GLU A 442 12.65 16.65 -33.51
N VAL A 443 12.01 16.30 -32.40
CA VAL A 443 10.58 15.98 -32.29
C VAL A 443 9.89 17.01 -31.43
N ALA A 444 8.77 17.54 -31.90
CA ALA A 444 7.90 18.41 -31.14
C ALA A 444 6.77 17.59 -30.50
N PHE A 445 6.69 17.62 -29.17
CA PHE A 445 5.64 17.00 -28.39
C PHE A 445 4.63 18.07 -27.97
N THR A 446 3.40 17.97 -28.49
CA THR A 446 2.29 18.86 -28.13
C THR A 446 1.52 18.25 -26.97
N LEU A 447 1.40 19.00 -25.87
CA LEU A 447 0.59 18.67 -24.73
C LEU A 447 -0.79 19.25 -24.92
N GLU A 448 -1.80 18.39 -24.88
CA GLU A 448 -3.21 18.77 -24.87
C GLU A 448 -3.80 18.44 -23.49
N ILE A 449 -4.66 19.32 -22.99
CA ILE A 449 -5.32 19.16 -21.70
C ILE A 449 -6.84 19.10 -21.87
N ASP A 450 -7.48 18.33 -21.01
CA ASP A 450 -8.91 18.41 -20.71
C ASP A 450 -9.05 18.96 -19.29
N GLU A 451 -9.39 20.24 -19.19
CA GLU A 451 -9.41 20.97 -17.93
C GLU A 451 -10.44 20.39 -16.94
N ARG A 452 -11.58 19.91 -17.45
CA ARG A 452 -12.73 19.54 -16.63
C ARG A 452 -13.10 18.07 -16.65
N GLY A 453 -12.43 17.25 -17.46
CA GLY A 453 -12.81 15.87 -17.68
C GLY A 453 -14.14 15.71 -18.42
N ASN A 454 -14.29 16.45 -19.50
CA ASN A 454 -15.48 16.39 -20.38
C ASN A 454 -15.10 16.21 -21.86
N ASN A 455 -13.91 15.71 -22.11
CA ASN A 455 -13.32 15.48 -23.43
C ASN A 455 -13.14 16.74 -24.30
N ALA A 456 -13.16 17.92 -23.67
CA ALA A 456 -12.90 19.19 -24.33
C ALA A 456 -11.39 19.50 -24.39
N TRP A 457 -10.68 18.83 -25.30
CA TRP A 457 -9.23 18.92 -25.43
C TRP A 457 -8.78 20.24 -26.06
N GLU A 458 -7.81 20.90 -25.42
CA GLU A 458 -7.16 22.08 -25.95
C GLU A 458 -5.63 21.98 -25.88
N THR A 459 -4.94 22.64 -26.81
CA THR A 459 -3.48 22.68 -26.80
C THR A 459 -2.99 23.58 -25.65
N PHE A 460 -2.21 23.00 -24.73
CA PHE A 460 -1.59 23.73 -23.65
C PHE A 460 -0.22 24.28 -24.02
N THR A 461 0.69 23.42 -24.50
CA THR A 461 2.05 23.83 -24.88
C THR A 461 2.68 22.81 -25.83
N THR A 462 3.86 23.16 -26.38
CA THR A 462 4.68 22.25 -27.18
C THR A 462 6.11 22.27 -26.68
N VAL A 463 6.67 21.07 -26.45
CA VAL A 463 8.05 20.87 -25.99
C VAL A 463 8.84 20.27 -27.15
N ASN A 464 9.92 20.93 -27.56
CA ASN A 464 10.84 20.42 -28.57
C ASN A 464 11.96 19.61 -27.91
N VAL A 465 12.14 18.38 -28.34
CA VAL A 465 13.19 17.48 -27.88
C VAL A 465 14.21 17.28 -29.00
N PRO A 466 15.52 17.52 -28.76
CA PRO A 466 16.56 17.34 -29.79
C PRO A 466 16.63 15.93 -30.37
N GLU A 467 17.37 15.76 -31.47
CA GLU A 467 17.61 14.45 -32.07
C GLU A 467 18.16 13.42 -31.07
N ASN A 468 17.58 12.21 -30.99
CA ASN A 468 17.95 11.15 -30.05
C ASN A 468 18.06 11.68 -28.60
N GLY A 469 17.19 12.61 -28.23
CA GLY A 469 17.40 13.47 -27.08
C GLY A 469 16.41 13.27 -25.95
N TYR A 470 16.65 14.11 -24.97
CA TYR A 470 15.85 14.21 -23.75
C TYR A 470 15.56 15.66 -23.44
N GLN A 471 14.36 15.93 -22.90
CA GLN A 471 13.97 17.21 -22.34
C GLN A 471 12.93 17.00 -21.24
N TYR A 472 12.85 17.92 -20.29
CA TYR A 472 11.80 17.92 -19.29
C TYR A 472 10.97 19.20 -19.35
N TYR A 473 9.75 19.13 -18.81
CA TYR A 473 8.85 20.26 -18.67
C TYR A 473 8.27 20.30 -17.26
N ILE A 474 8.47 21.42 -16.54
CA ILE A 474 7.88 21.64 -15.22
C ILE A 474 6.62 22.47 -15.40
N PHE A 475 5.50 21.96 -14.89
CA PHE A 475 4.22 22.66 -14.98
C PHE A 475 4.21 23.84 -14.00
N PRO A 476 3.55 24.97 -14.37
CA PRO A 476 3.35 26.08 -13.45
C PRO A 476 2.61 25.66 -12.17
N GLU A 477 2.86 26.34 -11.05
CA GLU A 477 2.22 26.04 -9.76
C GLU A 477 0.69 26.18 -9.81
N ASP A 478 0.19 27.15 -10.58
CA ASP A 478 -1.23 27.43 -10.76
C ASP A 478 -1.89 26.56 -11.87
N PHE A 479 -1.15 25.63 -12.44
CA PHE A 479 -1.64 24.74 -13.49
C PHE A 479 -2.68 23.75 -12.93
N ALA A 480 -3.87 23.77 -13.51
CA ALA A 480 -4.98 22.87 -13.18
C ALA A 480 -5.58 22.29 -14.46
N ALA A 481 -5.70 20.99 -14.52
CA ALA A 481 -6.43 20.22 -15.52
C ALA A 481 -6.75 18.84 -14.95
N GLN A 482 -7.76 18.18 -15.47
CA GLN A 482 -8.09 16.80 -15.07
C GLN A 482 -7.16 15.80 -15.76
N TRP A 483 -7.02 15.95 -17.07
CA TRP A 483 -6.26 15.03 -17.91
C TRP A 483 -5.27 15.77 -18.81
N VAL A 484 -4.17 15.09 -19.12
CA VAL A 484 -3.21 15.49 -20.15
C VAL A 484 -3.01 14.35 -21.12
N ARG A 485 -2.88 14.66 -22.42
CA ARG A 485 -2.43 13.72 -23.45
C ARG A 485 -1.36 14.37 -24.32
N ILE A 486 -0.57 13.57 -24.99
CA ILE A 486 0.63 14.01 -25.68
C ILE A 486 0.58 13.53 -27.13
N LYS A 487 0.99 14.39 -28.06
CA LYS A 487 1.14 14.09 -29.48
C LYS A 487 2.55 14.36 -29.95
N ALA A 488 3.19 13.41 -30.61
CA ALA A 488 4.44 13.65 -31.30
C ALA A 488 4.16 14.11 -32.74
N ASN A 489 4.96 15.02 -33.26
CA ASN A 489 4.81 15.46 -34.66
C ASN A 489 5.50 14.54 -35.66
N LYS A 490 6.16 13.46 -35.20
CA LYS A 490 6.87 12.48 -36.01
C LYS A 490 6.77 11.10 -35.41
N ASN A 491 6.88 10.04 -36.26
CA ASN A 491 7.00 8.67 -35.78
C ASN A 491 8.34 8.50 -35.04
N CYS A 492 8.33 7.93 -33.87
CA CYS A 492 9.51 7.64 -33.06
C CYS A 492 9.20 6.58 -32.01
N THR A 493 10.25 6.03 -31.39
CA THR A 493 10.11 5.37 -30.09
C THR A 493 10.28 6.43 -29.03
N ALA A 494 9.31 6.56 -28.10
CA ALA A 494 9.33 7.65 -27.13
C ALA A 494 8.94 7.18 -25.72
N SER A 495 9.50 7.88 -24.73
CA SER A 495 9.01 7.90 -23.35
C SER A 495 8.41 9.27 -23.05
N ALA A 496 7.25 9.26 -22.39
CA ALA A 496 6.61 10.41 -21.79
C ALA A 496 6.18 10.02 -20.38
N PHE A 497 6.89 10.51 -19.37
CA PHE A 497 6.82 10.01 -18.02
C PHE A 497 6.75 11.17 -17.01
N PHE A 498 5.77 11.14 -16.17
CA PHE A 498 5.53 12.17 -15.15
C PHE A 498 6.12 11.74 -13.80
N HIS A 499 6.65 12.71 -13.07
CA HIS A 499 6.87 12.61 -11.64
C HIS A 499 6.06 13.70 -10.95
N TYR A 500 5.26 13.28 -9.97
CA TYR A 500 4.47 14.16 -9.12
C TYR A 500 5.03 14.15 -7.72
N GLN A 501 5.06 15.32 -7.10
CA GLN A 501 5.59 15.50 -5.77
C GLN A 501 4.72 16.50 -5.01
N ALA A 502 4.36 16.16 -3.79
CA ALA A 502 3.81 17.09 -2.82
C ALA A 502 4.89 17.48 -1.81
N GLN A 503 4.72 18.66 -1.21
CA GLN A 503 5.62 19.09 -0.15
C GLN A 503 5.37 18.24 1.10
N GLY A 504 6.41 17.58 1.61
CA GLY A 504 6.29 16.77 2.83
C GLY A 504 5.87 17.62 4.03
N HIS A 505 4.87 17.17 4.76
CA HIS A 505 4.40 17.81 5.98
C HIS A 505 5.16 17.23 7.18
N ALA A 506 5.64 18.08 8.07
CA ALA A 506 6.20 17.69 9.37
C ALA A 506 5.79 18.72 10.44
N PRO A 507 4.52 18.77 10.86
CA PRO A 507 4.11 19.64 11.95
C PRO A 507 4.88 19.30 13.23
N GLU A 508 5.35 20.33 13.95
CA GLU A 508 6.04 20.15 15.26
C GLU A 508 5.18 19.37 16.26
N THR A 509 3.86 19.38 16.11
CA THR A 509 2.92 18.65 16.96
C THR A 509 3.06 17.13 16.89
N TRP A 510 3.59 16.60 15.79
CA TRP A 510 3.81 15.16 15.65
C TRP A 510 5.02 14.64 16.43
N GLU A 511 5.98 15.51 16.79
CA GLU A 511 7.14 15.08 17.58
C GLU A 511 6.74 14.50 18.95
N THR A 512 5.64 14.93 19.52
CA THR A 512 5.15 14.43 20.80
C THR A 512 4.72 12.96 20.74
N MET A 513 4.19 12.50 19.62
CA MET A 513 3.83 11.10 19.38
C MET A 513 5.05 10.16 19.53
N PHE A 514 6.22 10.65 19.20
CA PHE A 514 7.47 9.90 19.21
C PHE A 514 8.39 10.23 20.40
N ALA A 515 7.88 10.89 21.43
CA ALA A 515 8.65 11.32 22.59
C ALA A 515 9.31 10.14 23.33
N GLY A 516 8.70 8.95 23.31
CA GLY A 516 9.26 7.73 23.87
C GLY A 516 10.46 7.15 23.11
N LEU A 517 10.73 7.55 21.86
CA LEU A 517 11.86 7.09 21.07
C LEU A 517 13.10 7.95 21.32
N ALA A 518 14.24 7.31 21.58
CA ALA A 518 15.52 8.00 21.81
C ALA A 518 15.97 8.77 20.56
N GLY A 519 16.32 10.04 20.72
CA GLY A 519 16.94 10.85 19.67
C GLY A 519 18.36 10.38 19.39
N ILE A 520 18.85 10.61 18.16
CA ILE A 520 20.24 10.27 17.80
C ILE A 520 21.27 11.08 18.62
N ASP A 521 20.86 12.25 19.12
CA ASP A 521 21.72 13.15 19.91
C ASP A 521 21.58 12.95 21.43
N ASP A 522 20.67 12.09 21.87
CA ASP A 522 20.43 11.83 23.29
C ASP A 522 21.68 11.26 23.94
N ALA A 523 22.02 11.82 25.11
CA ALA A 523 23.12 11.35 25.94
C ALA A 523 22.58 10.39 27.01
N GLY A 524 23.05 9.16 27.01
CA GLY A 524 22.65 8.18 28.01
C GLY A 524 22.47 6.77 27.43
N GLU A 525 22.14 5.85 28.32
CA GLU A 525 21.80 4.50 27.89
C GLU A 525 20.37 4.48 27.37
N ILE A 526 20.21 4.09 26.11
CA ILE A 526 18.89 3.80 25.54
C ILE A 526 18.43 2.42 25.98
N THR A 527 17.14 2.23 26.15
CA THR A 527 16.55 0.91 26.28
C THR A 527 16.15 0.41 24.88
N ALA A 528 16.54 -0.81 24.55
CA ALA A 528 16.26 -1.37 23.23
C ALA A 528 16.29 -2.89 23.29
N GLY A 529 15.83 -3.52 22.23
CA GLY A 529 15.90 -4.96 22.08
C GLY A 529 15.32 -5.44 20.78
N LEU A 530 15.23 -6.76 20.67
CA LEU A 530 14.74 -7.48 19.50
C LEU A 530 13.25 -7.75 19.65
N VAL A 531 12.48 -7.52 18.59
CA VAL A 531 11.02 -7.69 18.57
C VAL A 531 10.59 -8.63 17.45
N ARG A 532 9.60 -9.49 17.72
CA ARG A 532 8.89 -10.26 16.70
C ARG A 532 7.56 -10.79 17.21
N PRO A 533 6.54 -10.98 16.35
CA PRO A 533 5.37 -11.76 16.70
C PRO A 533 5.75 -13.19 17.12
N ALA A 534 5.14 -13.73 18.16
CA ALA A 534 5.40 -15.09 18.60
C ALA A 534 4.77 -16.11 17.64
N ALA A 535 5.46 -17.23 17.40
CA ALA A 535 4.89 -18.33 16.62
C ALA A 535 4.03 -19.28 17.47
N HIS A 536 4.29 -19.37 18.78
CA HIS A 536 3.68 -20.33 19.69
C HIS A 536 2.39 -19.83 20.37
N ASN A 537 2.18 -18.51 20.37
CA ASN A 537 0.96 -17.86 20.89
C ASN A 537 0.64 -16.59 20.09
N LYS A 538 -0.22 -15.70 20.62
CA LYS A 538 -0.67 -14.46 19.98
C LYS A 538 0.04 -13.21 20.52
N ASN A 539 1.10 -13.37 21.33
CA ASN A 539 1.84 -12.28 21.95
C ASN A 539 2.97 -11.77 21.04
N LEU A 540 3.52 -10.61 21.41
CA LEU A 540 4.76 -10.10 20.84
C LEU A 540 5.92 -10.58 21.73
N GLN A 541 6.93 -11.21 21.15
CA GLN A 541 8.19 -11.50 21.83
C GLN A 541 9.07 -10.25 21.84
N TYR A 542 9.60 -9.90 23.01
CA TYR A 542 10.53 -8.82 23.18
C TYR A 542 11.73 -9.25 24.01
N LEU A 543 12.92 -9.24 23.42
CA LEU A 543 14.17 -9.49 24.09
C LEU A 543 14.87 -8.17 24.38
N HIS A 544 14.67 -7.62 25.58
CA HIS A 544 15.37 -6.44 26.03
C HIS A 544 16.87 -6.71 26.17
N LEU A 545 17.69 -5.85 25.59
CA LEU A 545 19.14 -5.89 25.63
C LEU A 545 19.66 -4.68 26.42
N SER A 546 20.58 -4.91 27.37
CA SER A 546 21.25 -3.85 28.08
C SER A 546 22.69 -3.67 27.61
N ALA A 547 23.29 -2.52 27.90
CA ALA A 547 24.70 -2.22 27.59
C ALA A 547 25.71 -3.22 28.17
N ASN A 548 25.34 -3.98 29.20
CA ASN A 548 26.20 -4.99 29.85
C ASN A 548 26.01 -6.41 29.29
N ASP A 549 25.40 -6.55 28.12
CA ASP A 549 25.09 -7.83 27.46
C ASP A 549 24.13 -8.73 28.30
N THR A 550 23.46 -8.16 29.29
CA THR A 550 22.36 -8.86 29.95
C THR A 550 21.08 -8.72 29.12
N ALA A 551 20.35 -9.80 29.00
CA ALA A 551 19.08 -9.83 28.27
C ALA A 551 17.94 -10.21 29.22
N THR A 552 16.77 -9.61 29.00
CA THR A 552 15.52 -9.98 29.71
C THR A 552 14.43 -10.23 28.69
N TYR A 553 13.81 -11.40 28.78
CA TYR A 553 12.75 -11.80 27.88
C TYR A 553 11.38 -11.37 28.40
N TYR A 554 10.58 -10.78 27.53
CA TYR A 554 9.18 -10.44 27.77
C TYR A 554 8.30 -10.98 26.65
N GLU A 555 7.04 -11.21 26.99
CA GLU A 555 5.94 -11.29 26.02
C GLU A 555 4.95 -10.15 26.28
N VAL A 556 4.52 -9.48 25.21
CA VAL A 556 3.55 -8.40 25.31
C VAL A 556 2.20 -8.92 24.84
N ASP A 557 1.17 -8.75 25.68
CA ASP A 557 -0.20 -9.18 25.39
C ASP A 557 -1.00 -8.09 24.64
N GLU A 558 -2.24 -8.38 24.32
CA GLU A 558 -3.12 -7.48 23.57
C GLU A 558 -3.54 -6.19 24.32
N GLN A 559 -3.29 -6.14 25.62
CA GLN A 559 -3.44 -4.94 26.45
C GLN A 559 -2.10 -4.19 26.61
N LEU A 560 -1.07 -4.62 25.91
CA LEU A 560 0.30 -4.11 25.96
C LEU A 560 0.99 -4.24 27.33
N HIS A 561 0.60 -5.25 28.11
CA HIS A 561 1.31 -5.61 29.34
C HIS A 561 2.54 -6.45 29.03
N PHE A 562 3.67 -6.07 29.62
CA PHE A 562 4.94 -6.80 29.52
C PHE A 562 4.97 -7.93 30.56
N LEU A 563 4.83 -9.16 30.10
CA LEU A 563 4.79 -10.36 30.90
C LEU A 563 6.15 -11.06 30.89
N GLN A 564 6.55 -11.63 32.00
CA GLN A 564 7.70 -12.55 32.05
C GLN A 564 7.16 -13.98 32.15
N PRO A 565 7.13 -14.73 31.04
CA PRO A 565 6.59 -16.09 31.05
C PRO A 565 7.54 -17.06 31.76
N GLU A 566 7.01 -18.21 32.23
CA GLU A 566 7.82 -19.27 32.86
C GLU A 566 8.84 -19.84 31.88
N GLN A 567 8.50 -19.94 30.58
CA GLN A 567 9.40 -20.42 29.55
C GLN A 567 10.16 -19.24 28.93
N ASP A 568 11.44 -19.12 29.25
CA ASP A 568 12.34 -18.18 28.60
C ASP A 568 12.66 -18.63 27.18
N ARG A 569 12.42 -17.77 26.21
CA ARG A 569 12.73 -17.99 24.78
C ARG A 569 13.76 -16.99 24.25
N SER A 570 14.59 -16.47 25.11
CA SER A 570 15.63 -15.51 24.76
C SER A 570 16.52 -15.98 23.61
N GLU A 571 16.93 -17.24 23.64
CA GLU A 571 17.83 -17.82 22.63
C GLU A 571 17.12 -17.92 21.27
N GLU A 572 15.85 -18.31 21.24
CA GLU A 572 15.05 -18.34 20.00
C GLU A 572 14.98 -16.94 19.34
N VAL A 573 14.65 -15.92 20.13
CA VAL A 573 14.58 -14.54 19.62
C VAL A 573 15.95 -14.02 19.20
N ARG A 574 16.99 -14.32 19.96
CA ARG A 574 18.36 -13.93 19.65
C ARG A 574 18.86 -14.56 18.34
N GLU A 575 18.55 -15.84 18.11
CA GLU A 575 18.95 -16.53 16.90
C GLU A 575 18.21 -16.01 15.68
N ILE A 576 16.86 -15.88 15.76
CA ILE A 576 16.04 -15.47 14.63
C ILE A 576 16.25 -13.97 14.31
N CYS A 577 16.30 -13.13 15.36
CA CYS A 577 16.34 -11.68 15.20
C CYS A 577 17.73 -11.08 15.33
N ALA A 578 18.79 -11.85 15.13
CA ALA A 578 20.16 -11.34 15.20
C ALA A 578 20.36 -10.09 14.34
N LEU A 579 20.93 -9.05 14.94
CA LEU A 579 21.23 -7.80 14.25
C LEU A 579 22.55 -7.94 13.49
N LYS A 580 22.59 -7.40 12.29
CA LYS A 580 23.79 -7.33 11.45
C LYS A 580 23.84 -5.98 10.75
N LYS A 581 25.03 -5.57 10.30
CA LYS A 581 25.16 -4.41 9.43
C LYS A 581 24.63 -4.77 8.04
N GLU A 582 23.67 -4.03 7.56
CA GLU A 582 22.99 -4.27 6.28
C GLU A 582 23.26 -3.19 5.22
N PHE A 583 24.12 -2.23 5.54
CA PHE A 583 24.61 -1.21 4.61
C PHE A 583 26.08 -0.88 4.92
N GLU A 584 26.78 -0.36 3.95
CA GLU A 584 28.11 0.19 4.15
C GLU A 584 28.09 1.72 4.07
N THR A 585 29.10 2.38 4.59
CA THR A 585 29.26 3.83 4.50
C THR A 585 30.69 4.18 4.07
N ASP A 586 30.82 5.24 3.26
CA ASP A 586 32.09 5.92 3.02
C ASP A 586 31.95 7.41 3.34
N GLU A 587 32.94 8.24 2.97
CA GLU A 587 32.86 9.68 3.19
C GLU A 587 31.74 10.33 2.38
N ALA A 588 31.34 9.73 1.24
CA ALA A 588 30.38 10.30 0.31
C ALA A 588 28.94 9.94 0.64
N SER A 589 28.65 8.70 1.01
CA SER A 589 27.25 8.24 1.12
C SER A 589 27.09 6.92 1.87
N VAL A 590 25.86 6.50 2.05
CA VAL A 590 25.48 5.13 2.37
C VAL A 590 25.56 4.30 1.09
N ILE A 591 26.05 3.07 1.17
CA ILE A 591 26.18 2.13 0.04
C ILE A 591 25.36 0.90 0.35
N VAL A 592 24.48 0.55 -0.57
CA VAL A 592 23.62 -0.64 -0.50
C VAL A 592 23.74 -1.47 -1.78
N SER A 593 23.63 -2.79 -1.66
CA SER A 593 23.78 -3.71 -2.80
C SER A 593 22.83 -4.88 -2.69
N ASP A 594 22.26 -5.28 -3.82
CA ASP A 594 21.52 -6.52 -4.01
C ASP A 594 21.83 -7.09 -5.42
N GLU A 595 21.03 -8.05 -5.88
CA GLU A 595 21.15 -8.63 -7.22
C GLU A 595 20.90 -7.63 -8.35
N THR A 596 20.19 -6.52 -8.10
CA THR A 596 19.90 -5.47 -9.10
C THR A 596 21.08 -4.51 -9.29
N GLY A 597 21.99 -4.41 -8.30
CA GLY A 597 23.17 -3.57 -8.41
C GLY A 597 23.67 -2.99 -7.08
N THR A 598 24.52 -2.00 -7.20
CA THR A 598 25.04 -1.21 -6.09
C THR A 598 24.61 0.25 -6.23
N TYR A 599 24.04 0.79 -5.16
CA TYR A 599 23.43 2.11 -5.13
C TYR A 599 23.95 2.93 -3.95
N ARG A 600 23.85 4.26 -4.09
CA ARG A 600 24.23 5.21 -3.06
C ARG A 600 23.03 5.97 -2.55
N LEU A 601 22.92 6.10 -1.22
CA LEU A 601 21.84 6.79 -0.54
C LEU A 601 22.40 7.96 0.28
N PRO A 602 21.61 9.00 0.56
CA PRO A 602 22.01 10.11 1.41
C PRO A 602 22.37 9.68 2.83
N LYS A 603 23.28 10.43 3.44
CA LYS A 603 23.60 10.37 4.86
C LYS A 603 22.82 11.44 5.61
N THR A 604 22.53 11.19 6.89
CA THR A 604 21.85 12.15 7.77
C THR A 604 22.78 12.63 8.88
N SER A 605 23.28 11.75 9.75
CA SER A 605 24.19 12.09 10.84
C SER A 605 25.35 11.10 10.89
N VAL A 606 26.56 11.60 11.11
CA VAL A 606 27.76 10.76 11.30
C VAL A 606 27.64 9.76 12.46
N LYS A 607 26.70 9.98 13.39
CA LYS A 607 26.45 9.05 14.50
C LYS A 607 25.87 7.71 14.02
N TYR A 608 25.31 7.65 12.82
CA TYR A 608 24.85 6.39 12.23
C TYR A 608 25.94 5.62 11.48
N ASP A 609 27.16 6.15 11.39
CA ASP A 609 28.32 5.41 10.85
C ASP A 609 28.82 4.33 11.82
N GLU A 610 28.39 4.40 13.10
CA GLU A 610 28.78 3.49 14.18
C GLU A 610 27.53 2.74 14.71
N PRO A 611 27.71 1.53 15.27
CA PRO A 611 26.61 0.80 15.90
C PRO A 611 26.13 1.53 17.16
N PHE A 612 24.85 1.37 17.48
CA PHE A 612 24.32 1.77 18.79
C PHE A 612 24.88 0.90 19.93
N THR A 613 24.59 1.25 21.18
CA THR A 613 25.03 0.51 22.36
C THR A 613 24.72 -0.98 22.31
N VAL A 614 23.58 -1.35 21.71
CA VAL A 614 23.09 -2.73 21.60
C VAL A 614 23.37 -3.39 20.24
N GLY A 615 24.07 -2.72 19.34
CA GLY A 615 24.45 -3.25 18.02
C GLY A 615 23.97 -2.38 16.84
N TRP A 616 24.16 -2.90 15.63
CA TRP A 616 23.64 -2.25 14.42
C TRP A 616 22.11 -2.25 14.41
N PRO A 617 21.44 -1.20 13.86
CA PRO A 617 20.00 -1.22 13.69
C PRO A 617 19.58 -2.32 12.69
N ARG A 618 18.36 -2.84 12.86
CA ARG A 618 17.72 -3.64 11.84
C ARG A 618 17.66 -2.85 10.54
N GLY A 619 18.19 -3.39 9.47
CA GLY A 619 18.07 -2.83 8.13
C GLY A 619 16.72 -3.20 7.51
N LYS A 620 16.70 -4.29 6.72
CA LYS A 620 15.51 -4.73 5.97
C LYS A 620 14.59 -5.61 6.81
N ARG A 621 13.28 -5.29 6.80
CA ARG A 621 12.24 -6.14 7.38
C ARG A 621 10.91 -5.94 6.66
N GLU A 622 10.18 -7.02 6.42
CA GLU A 622 8.80 -7.00 5.99
C GLU A 622 7.90 -6.50 7.14
N VAL A 623 7.00 -5.58 6.85
CA VAL A 623 6.11 -4.94 7.83
C VAL A 623 4.63 -5.11 7.51
N GLU A 624 4.29 -5.25 6.24
CA GLU A 624 2.99 -5.61 5.72
C GLU A 624 3.22 -6.70 4.66
N SER A 625 2.21 -7.41 4.23
CA SER A 625 2.37 -8.47 3.23
C SER A 625 3.17 -7.99 2.01
N GLU A 626 4.34 -8.57 1.80
CA GLU A 626 5.30 -8.26 0.72
C GLU A 626 5.82 -6.81 0.65
N ARG A 627 5.58 -6.01 1.68
CA ARG A 627 6.13 -4.67 1.81
C ARG A 627 7.31 -4.65 2.79
N TYR A 628 8.46 -4.24 2.29
CA TYR A 628 9.69 -4.17 3.07
C TYR A 628 10.03 -2.73 3.42
N MET A 629 10.31 -2.50 4.71
CA MET A 629 10.98 -1.29 5.17
C MET A 629 12.47 -1.57 5.37
N PHE A 630 13.28 -0.57 5.06
CA PHE A 630 14.72 -0.59 5.24
C PHE A 630 15.16 0.63 6.04
N ASN A 631 15.64 0.42 7.26
CA ASN A 631 16.15 1.48 8.11
C ASN A 631 17.68 1.60 7.90
N ALA A 632 18.08 2.64 7.22
CA ALA A 632 19.48 2.92 6.98
C ALA A 632 19.80 4.39 7.27
N HIS A 633 20.81 4.59 8.13
CA HIS A 633 21.38 5.90 8.41
C HIS A 633 20.35 6.97 8.84
N GLY A 634 19.33 6.55 9.65
CA GLY A 634 18.29 7.44 10.18
C GLY A 634 17.15 7.76 9.21
N THR A 635 17.04 7.00 8.14
CA THR A 635 15.93 7.09 7.18
C THR A 635 15.29 5.73 6.97
N PHE A 636 13.97 5.67 7.01
CA PHE A 636 13.21 4.54 6.51
C PHE A 636 12.99 4.68 5.03
N TYR A 637 13.28 3.60 4.32
CA TYR A 637 13.02 3.44 2.89
C TYR A 637 12.05 2.29 2.67
N GLU A 638 11.20 2.41 1.66
CA GLU A 638 10.43 1.32 1.11
C GLU A 638 11.25 0.60 0.04
N ILE A 639 11.31 -0.73 0.10
CA ILE A 639 11.96 -1.57 -0.91
C ILE A 639 10.92 -2.52 -1.50
N PRO A 640 10.66 -2.46 -2.80
CA PRO A 640 9.83 -3.45 -3.47
C PRO A 640 10.47 -4.85 -3.41
N ARG A 641 9.65 -5.88 -3.23
CA ARG A 641 10.13 -7.26 -3.16
C ARG A 641 10.88 -7.68 -4.42
N GLU A 642 10.30 -7.44 -5.58
CA GLU A 642 10.81 -7.95 -6.87
C GLU A 642 11.80 -6.97 -7.54
N ALA A 643 11.52 -5.68 -7.50
CA ALA A 643 12.41 -4.67 -8.07
C ALA A 643 13.63 -4.35 -7.17
N GLY A 644 13.60 -4.75 -5.90
CA GLY A 644 14.70 -4.60 -4.98
C GLY A 644 15.16 -3.15 -4.81
N LEU A 645 16.47 -2.98 -4.61
CA LEU A 645 17.08 -1.66 -4.40
C LEU A 645 17.01 -0.75 -5.62
N SER A 646 16.80 -1.29 -6.83
CA SER A 646 16.67 -0.45 -8.03
C SER A 646 15.48 0.51 -7.97
N ALA A 647 14.44 0.17 -7.20
CA ALA A 647 13.23 0.99 -7.03
C ALA A 647 13.02 1.46 -5.57
N ILE A 648 14.07 1.49 -4.75
CA ILE A 648 14.02 2.02 -3.38
C ILE A 648 13.57 3.47 -3.36
N ARG A 649 12.75 3.85 -2.36
CA ARG A 649 12.36 5.24 -2.14
C ARG A 649 12.35 5.59 -0.64
N PRO A 650 12.68 6.85 -0.26
CA PRO A 650 12.60 7.26 1.12
C PRO A 650 11.13 7.47 1.55
N VAL A 651 10.84 7.11 2.79
CA VAL A 651 9.56 7.34 3.46
C VAL A 651 9.70 8.49 4.45
N THR A 652 10.67 8.41 5.36
CA THR A 652 10.86 9.38 6.43
C THR A 652 12.30 9.41 6.92
N THR A 653 12.78 10.59 7.32
CA THR A 653 14.06 10.74 8.02
C THR A 653 13.78 11.05 9.49
N HIS A 654 14.11 10.12 10.37
CA HIS A 654 13.58 10.10 11.74
C HIS A 654 14.53 10.61 12.83
N LYS A 655 15.81 10.70 12.62
CA LYS A 655 16.82 11.13 13.61
C LYS A 655 16.73 10.43 14.99
N ARG A 656 16.22 9.19 15.02
CA ARG A 656 16.01 8.37 16.23
C ARG A 656 16.96 7.18 16.25
N GLN A 657 17.17 6.60 17.45
CA GLN A 657 17.95 5.39 17.63
C GLN A 657 17.03 4.16 17.57
N ILE A 658 16.46 3.86 16.40
CA ILE A 658 15.59 2.69 16.22
C ILE A 658 16.45 1.46 15.98
N VAL A 659 16.40 0.49 16.90
CA VAL A 659 17.22 -0.72 16.90
C VAL A 659 16.57 -1.86 16.14
N ASP A 660 15.31 -2.13 16.40
CA ASP A 660 14.52 -3.16 15.71
C ASP A 660 13.07 -2.70 15.57
N PHE A 661 12.34 -3.29 14.63
CA PHE A 661 10.94 -2.96 14.36
C PHE A 661 10.22 -4.16 13.76
N CYS A 662 8.90 -4.23 13.96
CA CYS A 662 8.02 -5.21 13.31
C CYS A 662 6.58 -4.70 13.31
N THR A 663 5.69 -5.42 12.65
CA THR A 663 4.25 -5.27 12.84
C THR A 663 3.70 -6.41 13.68
N TRP A 664 2.67 -6.11 14.47
CA TRP A 664 1.99 -7.05 15.33
C TRP A 664 0.60 -6.52 15.69
N ARG A 665 -0.42 -7.31 15.47
CA ARG A 665 -1.84 -6.96 15.70
C ARG A 665 -2.28 -5.67 15.01
N GLY A 666 -1.80 -5.42 13.79
CA GLY A 666 -2.08 -4.20 13.02
C GLY A 666 -1.27 -2.97 13.46
N LEU A 667 -0.38 -3.11 14.43
CA LEU A 667 0.47 -2.04 14.94
C LEU A 667 1.90 -2.19 14.45
N LEU A 668 2.49 -1.09 14.03
CA LEU A 668 3.95 -0.96 13.93
C LEU A 668 4.53 -0.86 15.34
N VAL A 669 5.56 -1.64 15.61
CA VAL A 669 6.29 -1.67 16.88
C VAL A 669 7.72 -1.22 16.64
N LEU A 670 8.19 -0.22 17.39
CA LEU A 670 9.56 0.30 17.31
C LEU A 670 10.27 0.09 18.64
N SER A 671 11.51 -0.40 18.59
CA SER A 671 12.41 -0.55 19.74
C SER A 671 13.56 0.44 19.62
N GLY A 672 13.93 1.07 20.74
CA GLY A 672 14.97 2.11 20.80
C GLY A 672 14.48 3.33 21.56
N ASN A 673 14.13 3.12 22.82
CA ASN A 673 13.37 4.09 23.60
C ASN A 673 14.29 4.95 24.45
N ALA A 674 13.90 6.20 24.67
CA ALA A 674 14.59 7.14 25.52
C ALA A 674 14.63 6.64 26.96
N GLN A 675 15.72 6.98 27.65
CA GLN A 675 15.80 6.75 29.10
C GLN A 675 14.70 7.57 29.81
N GLN A 676 13.94 6.94 30.68
CA GLN A 676 12.80 7.53 31.41
C GLN A 676 11.61 7.92 30.51
N ALA A 677 11.43 7.26 29.35
CA ALA A 677 10.20 7.40 28.57
C ALA A 677 8.99 6.99 29.44
N GLU A 678 7.94 7.80 29.38
CA GLU A 678 6.69 7.59 30.13
C GLU A 678 5.60 7.07 29.20
N ASN A 679 4.66 6.30 29.72
CA ASN A 679 3.49 5.88 28.96
C ASN A 679 2.69 7.10 28.50
N ASP A 680 2.48 7.23 27.19
CA ASP A 680 1.89 8.42 26.57
C ASP A 680 0.79 8.11 25.55
N GLY A 681 0.38 6.85 25.44
CA GLY A 681 -0.60 6.37 24.45
C GLY A 681 0.03 5.76 23.20
N HIS A 682 1.33 5.98 22.97
CA HIS A 682 2.15 5.32 21.95
C HIS A 682 3.30 4.54 22.57
N TYR A 683 3.95 5.08 23.58
CA TYR A 683 4.95 4.36 24.35
C TYR A 683 4.30 3.61 25.52
N PHE A 684 4.66 2.33 25.65
CA PHE A 684 4.26 1.45 26.74
C PHE A 684 5.47 0.78 27.34
N GLY A 685 5.61 0.87 28.66
CA GLY A 685 6.75 0.37 29.42
C GLY A 685 6.42 -0.84 30.27
N ALA A 686 7.45 -1.66 30.54
CA ALA A 686 7.38 -2.71 31.53
C ALA A 686 7.13 -2.13 32.93
N ALA A 687 6.41 -2.86 33.78
CA ALA A 687 6.03 -2.39 35.13
C ALA A 687 7.21 -1.99 36.02
N ASN A 688 8.41 -2.52 35.77
CA ASN A 688 9.64 -2.16 36.49
C ASN A 688 10.30 -0.86 35.96
N GLY A 689 9.76 -0.25 34.89
CA GLY A 689 10.28 0.98 34.29
C GLY A 689 11.61 0.86 33.55
N ASN A 690 12.14 -0.36 33.38
CA ASN A 690 13.47 -0.55 32.81
C ASN A 690 13.49 -0.59 31.28
N THR A 691 12.36 -0.80 30.64
CA THR A 691 12.25 -0.94 29.19
C THR A 691 10.82 -0.72 28.71
N GLY A 692 10.65 -0.53 27.44
CA GLY A 692 9.36 -0.39 26.77
C GLY A 692 9.48 -0.42 25.26
N LEU A 693 8.36 -0.22 24.60
CA LEU A 693 8.23 -0.20 23.15
C LEU A 693 7.29 0.92 22.74
N TRP A 694 7.54 1.45 21.55
CA TRP A 694 6.62 2.38 20.88
C TRP A 694 5.70 1.60 19.96
N PHE A 695 4.41 1.98 19.92
CA PHE A 695 3.37 1.40 19.08
C PHE A 695 2.62 2.49 18.33
N GLY A 696 2.32 2.27 17.07
CA GLY A 696 1.53 3.14 16.21
C GLY A 696 1.00 2.38 15.00
N ALA A 697 0.27 3.05 14.10
CA ALA A 697 -0.05 2.49 12.80
C ALA A 697 1.16 2.59 11.86
N ILE A 698 1.24 1.74 10.83
CA ILE A 698 2.35 1.79 9.87
C ILE A 698 2.48 3.17 9.19
N ASP A 699 1.35 3.82 8.91
CA ASP A 699 1.33 5.15 8.28
C ASP A 699 1.73 6.29 9.23
N ASP A 700 1.91 6.03 10.53
CA ASP A 700 2.52 7.01 11.43
C ASP A 700 4.00 7.24 11.11
N LEU A 701 4.65 6.35 10.33
CA LEU A 701 6.02 6.59 9.85
C LEU A 701 6.15 7.90 9.06
N TRP A 702 5.14 8.29 8.31
CA TRP A 702 5.15 9.57 7.58
C TRP A 702 5.28 10.79 8.49
N LYS A 703 4.84 10.65 9.76
CA LYS A 703 4.85 11.70 10.78
C LYS A 703 6.19 11.86 11.49
N LEU A 704 7.13 10.92 11.32
CA LEU A 704 8.47 11.01 11.94
C LEU A 704 9.36 12.11 11.37
N GLY A 705 9.07 12.60 10.16
CA GLY A 705 9.78 13.68 9.50
C GLY A 705 9.83 13.50 7.98
N LYS A 706 9.99 14.60 7.26
CA LYS A 706 10.18 14.52 5.81
C LYS A 706 11.55 13.93 5.46
N PRO A 707 11.70 13.28 4.30
CA PRO A 707 12.99 12.83 3.82
C PRO A 707 13.97 14.00 3.61
N VAL A 708 15.11 13.94 4.26
CA VAL A 708 16.21 14.88 4.10
C VAL A 708 17.55 14.13 4.14
N GLY A 709 18.61 14.75 3.62
CA GLY A 709 19.94 14.15 3.72
C GLY A 709 20.98 14.84 2.85
N GLN A 710 22.19 14.37 2.94
CA GLN A 710 23.30 14.89 2.15
C GLN A 710 24.28 13.78 1.79
N GLY A 711 25.05 13.99 0.74
CA GLY A 711 26.03 13.03 0.27
C GLY A 711 26.17 13.09 -1.23
N GLY A 712 26.71 12.07 -1.84
CA GLY A 712 26.84 12.07 -3.29
C GLY A 712 27.55 10.84 -3.82
N PRO A 713 27.70 10.74 -5.11
CA PRO A 713 28.47 9.65 -5.70
C PRO A 713 29.96 9.75 -5.37
N TRP A 714 30.48 10.97 -5.17
CA TRP A 714 31.91 11.21 -4.95
C TRP A 714 32.19 12.27 -3.88
N LYS A 715 33.20 12.05 -3.07
CA LYS A 715 33.77 13.03 -2.15
C LYS A 715 35.27 12.87 -2.11
N ASN A 716 36.03 13.82 -2.70
CA ASN A 716 37.48 13.71 -2.88
C ASN A 716 37.88 12.35 -3.48
N THR A 717 37.17 11.91 -4.49
CA THR A 717 37.34 10.59 -5.10
C THR A 717 38.16 10.69 -6.36
N SER A 718 39.14 9.79 -6.53
CA SER A 718 39.87 9.65 -7.80
C SER A 718 38.92 9.01 -8.84
N VAL A 719 38.54 9.78 -9.84
CA VAL A 719 37.64 9.34 -10.90
C VAL A 719 38.35 9.18 -12.22
N GLN A 720 37.92 8.22 -13.02
CA GLN A 720 38.46 7.99 -14.38
C GLN A 720 37.60 8.71 -15.40
N ALA A 721 38.26 9.26 -16.44
CA ALA A 721 37.58 9.93 -17.53
C ALA A 721 36.49 9.07 -18.17
N ASN A 722 35.31 9.65 -18.39
CA ASN A 722 34.16 9.03 -19.04
C ASN A 722 33.64 7.77 -18.33
N THR A 723 33.96 7.59 -17.05
CA THR A 723 33.42 6.49 -16.24
C THR A 723 32.31 7.02 -15.35
N PRO A 724 31.04 6.57 -15.52
CA PRO A 724 29.94 7.01 -14.70
C PRO A 724 30.11 6.58 -13.23
N SER A 725 29.64 7.40 -12.32
CA SER A 725 29.50 7.05 -10.91
C SER A 725 28.46 5.96 -10.69
N LEU A 726 28.45 5.38 -9.49
CA LEU A 726 27.30 4.62 -9.02
C LEU A 726 26.06 5.53 -8.97
N PRO A 727 24.85 4.97 -9.18
CA PRO A 727 23.59 5.69 -9.02
C PRO A 727 23.45 6.26 -7.61
N TYR A 728 23.05 7.51 -7.50
CA TYR A 728 22.71 8.18 -6.25
C TYR A 728 21.22 8.49 -6.20
N LEU A 729 20.55 8.16 -5.10
CA LEU A 729 19.10 8.32 -4.96
C LEU A 729 18.69 9.79 -5.03
N MET A 730 17.68 10.10 -5.86
CA MET A 730 17.20 11.45 -6.07
C MET A 730 15.72 11.61 -5.78
N THR A 731 14.94 10.55 -5.93
CA THR A 731 13.47 10.60 -5.72
C THR A 731 13.09 10.80 -4.27
N GLY A 732 11.91 11.43 -4.04
CA GLY A 732 11.29 11.57 -2.72
C GLY A 732 11.85 12.67 -1.82
N TYR A 733 12.72 13.53 -2.33
CA TYR A 733 13.26 14.69 -1.62
C TYR A 733 12.72 16.00 -2.23
N ASP A 734 12.43 17.01 -1.39
CA ASP A 734 11.78 18.24 -1.84
C ASP A 734 12.73 19.16 -2.63
N GLN A 735 13.72 19.72 -1.97
CA GLN A 735 14.69 20.64 -2.56
C GLN A 735 16.03 19.96 -2.76
N LYS A 736 16.60 20.14 -3.92
CA LYS A 736 17.81 19.45 -4.34
C LYS A 736 18.84 20.42 -4.87
N LYS A 737 20.08 20.34 -4.37
CA LYS A 737 21.25 21.03 -4.95
C LYS A 737 22.42 20.07 -5.05
N VAL A 738 23.30 20.30 -6.02
CA VAL A 738 24.58 19.60 -6.16
C VAL A 738 25.73 20.58 -6.17
N GLU A 739 26.80 20.24 -5.46
CA GLU A 739 28.09 20.97 -5.43
C GLU A 739 29.15 20.10 -6.12
N LEU A 740 29.76 20.66 -7.14
CA LEU A 740 30.78 19.99 -7.95
C LEU A 740 32.14 20.68 -7.76
N THR A 741 33.20 19.88 -7.51
CA THR A 741 34.59 20.36 -7.45
C THR A 741 35.49 19.37 -8.15
N SER A 742 36.62 19.89 -8.67
CA SER A 742 37.67 19.12 -9.29
C SER A 742 39.04 19.73 -9.02
N ASP A 743 40.10 18.92 -8.97
CA ASP A 743 41.49 19.40 -8.92
C ASP A 743 42.03 19.81 -10.29
N GLN A 744 41.27 19.57 -11.37
CA GLN A 744 41.58 19.96 -12.74
C GLN A 744 40.36 20.58 -13.43
N ASP A 745 40.59 21.36 -14.50
CA ASP A 745 39.53 21.82 -15.37
C ASP A 745 38.88 20.62 -16.02
N ALA A 746 37.58 20.35 -15.70
CA ALA A 746 36.84 19.21 -16.21
C ALA A 746 35.37 19.58 -16.53
N VAL A 747 34.77 18.85 -17.40
CA VAL A 747 33.31 18.90 -17.67
C VAL A 747 32.64 17.73 -16.96
N PHE A 748 31.67 18.06 -16.10
CA PHE A 748 30.82 17.07 -15.44
C PHE A 748 29.50 16.95 -16.19
N THR A 749 29.17 15.74 -16.59
CA THR A 749 27.86 15.40 -17.15
C THR A 749 27.01 14.81 -16.07
N LEU A 750 25.86 15.45 -15.79
CA LEU A 750 24.82 14.93 -14.90
C LEU A 750 23.80 14.17 -15.74
N GLU A 751 23.54 12.93 -15.36
CA GLU A 751 22.56 12.08 -16.03
C GLU A 751 21.50 11.63 -15.03
N VAL A 752 20.24 11.55 -15.48
CA VAL A 752 19.10 11.10 -14.68
C VAL A 752 18.48 9.86 -15.30
N ASN A 753 17.94 9.00 -14.43
CA ASN A 753 17.07 7.88 -14.80
C ASN A 753 15.72 8.13 -14.15
N PHE A 754 14.70 8.36 -14.96
CA PHE A 754 13.35 8.73 -14.49
C PHE A 754 12.33 7.60 -14.64
N ASP A 755 12.54 6.65 -15.56
CA ASP A 755 11.61 5.57 -15.92
C ASP A 755 12.19 4.15 -15.76
N HIS A 756 13.38 4.02 -15.16
CA HIS A 756 14.14 2.77 -15.01
C HIS A 756 14.57 2.11 -16.33
N GLN A 757 14.47 2.82 -17.47
CA GLN A 757 14.80 2.28 -18.78
C GLN A 757 16.16 2.75 -19.32
N GLY A 758 16.75 3.80 -18.73
CA GLY A 758 18.03 4.30 -19.21
C GLY A 758 18.46 5.60 -18.56
N TRP A 759 19.59 6.10 -19.02
CA TRP A 759 20.21 7.31 -18.54
C TRP A 759 20.11 8.41 -19.59
N HIS A 760 19.68 9.60 -19.15
CA HIS A 760 19.50 10.76 -19.99
C HIS A 760 20.31 11.92 -19.45
N THR A 761 21.03 12.63 -20.34
CA THR A 761 21.80 13.80 -19.95
C THR A 761 20.89 14.93 -19.50
N TYR A 762 20.98 15.26 -18.22
CA TYR A 762 20.27 16.38 -17.63
C TYR A 762 20.96 17.70 -17.95
N ASP A 763 22.29 17.80 -17.67
CA ASP A 763 23.10 19.00 -17.91
C ASP A 763 24.59 18.67 -17.97
N GLN A 764 25.38 19.60 -18.52
CA GLN A 764 26.84 19.56 -18.55
C GLN A 764 27.42 20.84 -17.95
N MET A 765 28.33 20.69 -17.00
CA MET A 765 28.88 21.79 -16.21
C MET A 765 30.39 21.82 -16.28
N GLU A 766 30.95 22.96 -16.72
CA GLU A 766 32.37 23.20 -16.68
C GLU A 766 32.83 23.58 -15.25
N VAL A 767 33.70 22.76 -14.65
CA VAL A 767 34.26 23.00 -13.32
C VAL A 767 35.75 23.35 -13.47
N LYS A 768 36.13 24.51 -13.00
CA LYS A 768 37.55 24.94 -13.00
C LYS A 768 38.28 24.34 -11.82
N ALA A 769 39.59 24.07 -12.02
CA ALA A 769 40.44 23.46 -10.99
C ALA A 769 40.41 24.27 -9.67
N GLY A 770 40.01 23.62 -8.59
CA GLY A 770 39.89 24.18 -7.26
C GLY A 770 38.68 25.10 -7.02
N GLU A 771 37.80 25.27 -8.00
CA GLU A 771 36.54 26.03 -7.85
C GLU A 771 35.39 25.06 -7.47
N THR A 772 34.39 25.61 -6.80
CA THR A 772 33.12 24.88 -6.50
C THR A 772 32.01 25.50 -7.32
N ILE A 773 31.33 24.69 -8.09
CA ILE A 773 30.07 25.06 -8.77
C ILE A 773 28.90 24.48 -7.98
N THR A 774 27.93 25.33 -7.71
CA THR A 774 26.65 24.90 -7.09
C THR A 774 25.55 25.02 -8.11
N HIS A 775 24.89 23.92 -8.38
CA HIS A 775 23.65 23.85 -9.18
C HIS A 775 22.46 23.50 -8.30
N ARG A 776 21.39 24.28 -8.40
CA ARG A 776 20.09 23.98 -7.78
C ARG A 776 19.18 23.40 -8.84
N PHE A 777 18.66 22.22 -8.58
CA PHE A 777 17.62 21.65 -9.45
C PHE A 777 16.38 22.53 -9.35
N PRO A 778 15.66 22.72 -10.47
CA PRO A 778 14.41 23.47 -10.45
C PRO A 778 13.42 22.87 -9.46
N GLU A 779 12.62 23.72 -8.84
CA GLU A 779 11.57 23.26 -7.95
C GLU A 779 10.59 22.33 -8.69
N GLY A 780 10.21 21.21 -8.07
CA GLY A 780 9.40 20.17 -8.69
C GLY A 780 10.15 19.23 -9.64
N PHE A 781 11.44 19.50 -9.95
CA PHE A 781 12.23 18.52 -10.71
C PHE A 781 12.48 17.27 -9.87
N ASN A 782 12.13 16.12 -10.41
CA ASN A 782 12.35 14.83 -9.77
C ASN A 782 12.68 13.76 -10.82
N ALA A 783 13.57 12.84 -10.46
CA ALA A 783 13.86 11.62 -11.19
C ALA A 783 14.22 10.55 -10.15
N HIS A 784 14.25 9.27 -10.51
CA HIS A 784 14.54 8.23 -9.52
C HIS A 784 16.01 8.25 -9.12
N TRP A 785 16.91 8.22 -10.10
CA TRP A 785 18.37 8.15 -9.89
C TRP A 785 19.11 9.28 -10.61
N LEU A 786 20.21 9.68 -10.01
CA LEU A 786 21.22 10.57 -10.61
C LEU A 786 22.56 9.83 -10.68
N ARG A 787 23.33 10.03 -11.75
CA ARG A 787 24.77 9.70 -11.82
C ARG A 787 25.57 10.84 -12.43
N VAL A 788 26.89 10.81 -12.22
CA VAL A 788 27.80 11.86 -12.69
C VAL A 788 28.96 11.22 -13.43
N THR A 789 29.40 11.87 -14.50
CA THR A 789 30.57 11.48 -15.30
C THR A 789 31.48 12.67 -15.47
N ALA A 790 32.80 12.52 -15.31
CA ALA A 790 33.79 13.54 -15.62
C ALA A 790 34.49 13.20 -16.94
N ASP A 791 34.80 14.22 -17.76
CA ASP A 791 35.49 14.03 -19.06
C ASP A 791 37.01 13.77 -18.92
N LYS A 792 37.58 13.90 -17.71
CA LYS A 792 39.00 13.71 -17.41
C LYS A 792 39.22 12.94 -16.11
N ASP A 793 40.39 12.31 -16.03
CA ASP A 793 40.88 11.75 -14.78
C ASP A 793 41.12 12.89 -13.81
N CYS A 794 40.50 12.89 -12.64
CA CYS A 794 40.63 13.95 -11.64
C CYS A 794 40.27 13.49 -10.23
N MET A 795 40.62 14.29 -9.24
CA MET A 795 40.07 14.20 -7.89
C MET A 795 38.77 15.01 -7.85
N ALA A 796 37.64 14.33 -7.72
CA ALA A 796 36.32 14.94 -7.85
C ALA A 796 35.48 14.85 -6.58
N THR A 797 34.61 15.83 -6.39
CA THR A 797 33.48 15.79 -5.47
C THR A 797 32.21 16.12 -6.24
N ALA A 798 31.20 15.29 -6.07
CA ALA A 798 29.84 15.58 -6.47
C ALA A 798 28.94 15.34 -5.23
N TRP A 799 28.58 16.44 -4.57
CA TRP A 799 27.91 16.45 -3.27
C TRP A 799 26.50 17.02 -3.38
N LEU A 800 25.51 16.22 -3.07
CA LEU A 800 24.11 16.61 -3.08
C LEU A 800 23.65 16.94 -1.66
N VAL A 801 22.75 17.92 -1.56
CA VAL A 801 22.04 18.27 -0.33
C VAL A 801 20.57 18.31 -0.64
N TYR A 802 19.83 17.60 0.15
CA TYR A 802 18.37 17.45 0.09
C TYR A 802 17.74 18.07 1.35
N GLU A 803 16.86 19.07 1.16
CA GLU A 803 16.26 19.89 2.22
C GLU A 803 14.73 19.78 2.22
#